data_2fce2b621d00698c0eed5cf9cfc09e60
#
_entry.id   2fce2b621d00698c0eed5cf9cfc09e60
#
_cell.length_a   1.000
_cell.length_b   1.000
_cell.length_c   1.000
_cell.angle_alpha   90.00
_cell.angle_beta   90.00
_cell.angle_gamma   90.00
#
_symmetry.space_group_name_H-M   'P 1'
#
loop_
_entity.id
_entity.type
_entity.pdbx_description
1 polymer ?
#
loop_
_entity_poly.entity_id
_entity_poly.type
_entity_poly.pdbx_seq_one_letter_code
_entity_poly.pdbx_strand_id
1 'polypeptide(L)'
;MRLAGMAPAGVAGADDDAAAMPYYVPMKATSEGVWQGDNPLRFSLPLVIVQICLVVAVTRGLAFALRPLRQPRVIAEIIGGVLLGPSALGRSKVFLDNVFPRESLTVLDTLANIGLLFFLFLVGLELDPASLRRTGHRALAIAVVGISFPFSLGVGSSLVVRAAITPDAPRGPLIVFMGVALSITAFPVLARILAELKLLTTELGRMAMSAAAVNDITAWILLALAIALSGSGSPFVSIYVFLSGAAFVGLATLLVRPLLRYMARRSPDGEPVKESFVCGTMAIVLCAGLVTDTIGIHALFGAFVIGVLVPKEGAFAGALTDKIEDLVSSLFLPLYFVSSGLKTNVATITGVKSWGLLVLVITTACVGKIGGTVLTSLLMRVPLREAVALGLMMNTKGLVELIVLNIGRDRNVLNEEAFAIMVLMCLVTTFLTTPAISAVYRPARQEVSYMHRTVERDDADADSELRVLACFHGSRGIPTLINLVEASRGTRRSKVTMYAMHLVELSERSSAISMVQRARRNGMPFSSRRGRKGGAGGEEVQVAFEAFQRLSTVTVKPMTAISDLATIHEDIISSAVHKRAALIVLPFHKLLCHNGTTVASVGRAYHHVNVRVLRKAPCSVAVLVDRALGGMSQVSAPDVSYTVLMLFFGGPDDREGLAYAVRMAEHPGIELTVACFTAAAAAAAAAATAKQPGAADELAAMDEEAIQKHIVPGASVKYEEVVARERQEVASAIKALGKGKNLVVTGRSARAVPLVDKSDCPELGPVGSYLATAEFSATASVLVVQRYDRRSDPSSEREATDEDVEDAVVRAPMPSPAYTPTTPSPAEQISPDAGEAGDQSAHPRQLDDLPRECSVQIDVTLL
;
A
#
# COMPACT_ATOMS: atom_id res chain seq x y z
N MET A 1 -45.74 3.01 24.44
CA MET A 1 -46.14 4.29 25.00
C MET A 1 -46.78 5.10 23.89
N ARG A 2 -48.10 5.24 23.93
CA ARG A 2 -48.93 5.91 22.90
C ARG A 2 -48.76 7.41 23.06
N LEU A 3 -48.28 8.10 21.99
CA LEU A 3 -48.43 9.54 21.85
C LEU A 3 -49.71 9.78 21.04
N ALA A 4 -50.77 10.10 21.78
CA ALA A 4 -52.08 10.50 21.24
C ALA A 4 -52.02 11.95 20.77
N GLY A 5 -52.69 12.19 19.66
CA GLY A 5 -53.14 13.33 18.98
C GLY A 5 -53.17 14.70 19.65
N MET A 6 -52.63 15.64 18.89
CA MET A 6 -53.13 17.03 18.88
C MET A 6 -53.28 17.44 17.43
N ALA A 7 -54.51 17.52 16.98
CA ALA A 7 -54.89 18.22 15.75
C ALA A 7 -54.88 19.71 16.06
N PRO A 8 -54.33 20.60 15.25
CA PRO A 8 -54.57 22.03 15.34
C PRO A 8 -55.90 22.39 14.64
N ALA A 9 -56.68 23.14 15.39
CA ALA A 9 -57.91 23.76 14.91
C ALA A 9 -57.64 24.76 13.79
N GLY A 10 -58.61 24.81 12.86
CA GLY A 10 -58.55 25.56 11.63
C GLY A 10 -58.26 27.05 11.78
N VAL A 11 -57.53 27.56 10.82
CA VAL A 11 -57.51 28.91 10.31
C VAL A 11 -57.87 28.81 8.83
N ALA A 12 -59.02 29.25 8.47
CA ALA A 12 -59.44 29.36 7.09
C ALA A 12 -58.84 30.63 6.48
N GLY A 13 -58.32 30.53 5.25
CA GLY A 13 -58.20 31.61 4.29
C GLY A 13 -56.89 32.35 4.31
N ALA A 14 -55.99 31.94 3.42
CA ALA A 14 -55.18 32.80 2.55
C ALA A 14 -54.31 31.91 1.59
N ASP A 15 -54.57 32.08 0.31
CA ASP A 15 -53.70 31.85 -0.84
C ASP A 15 -53.15 30.42 -1.07
N ASP A 16 -53.89 29.68 -1.90
CA ASP A 16 -53.51 28.51 -2.68
C ASP A 16 -52.44 28.89 -3.72
N ASP A 17 -51.17 28.90 -3.36
CA ASP A 17 -50.03 28.79 -4.28
C ASP A 17 -48.72 28.36 -3.56
N ALA A 18 -48.84 27.51 -2.52
CA ALA A 18 -47.74 26.72 -2.07
C ALA A 18 -47.66 25.47 -2.97
N ALA A 19 -46.80 25.47 -4.00
CA ALA A 19 -46.51 24.34 -4.84
C ALA A 19 -46.28 23.10 -3.95
N ALA A 20 -47.30 22.23 -3.88
CA ALA A 20 -47.24 20.99 -3.16
C ALA A 20 -46.05 20.19 -3.69
N MET A 21 -45.03 19.98 -2.85
CA MET A 21 -43.93 19.07 -3.18
C MET A 21 -44.56 17.78 -3.70
N PRO A 22 -44.20 17.30 -4.89
CA PRO A 22 -44.76 16.06 -5.42
C PRO A 22 -44.44 14.93 -4.44
N TYR A 23 -45.43 14.39 -3.80
CA TYR A 23 -45.34 13.24 -2.90
C TYR A 23 -45.05 12.02 -3.76
N TYR A 24 -43.78 11.68 -3.89
CA TYR A 24 -43.38 10.46 -4.60
C TYR A 24 -43.74 9.24 -3.77
N VAL A 25 -44.55 8.35 -4.33
CA VAL A 25 -44.87 7.06 -3.72
C VAL A 25 -43.57 6.23 -3.68
N PRO A 26 -43.13 5.73 -2.50
CA PRO A 26 -41.94 4.95 -2.42
C PRO A 26 -42.05 3.66 -3.25
N MET A 27 -40.99 3.32 -4.01
CA MET A 27 -40.97 2.09 -4.80
C MET A 27 -41.03 0.86 -3.89
N LYS A 28 -41.78 -0.18 -4.31
CA LYS A 28 -41.80 -1.47 -3.61
C LYS A 28 -40.38 -2.08 -3.61
N ALA A 29 -40.03 -2.79 -2.54
CA ALA A 29 -38.66 -3.28 -2.36
C ALA A 29 -38.28 -4.42 -3.33
N THR A 30 -39.13 -5.43 -3.45
CA THR A 30 -38.85 -6.66 -4.22
C THR A 30 -39.91 -6.94 -5.25
N SER A 31 -39.52 -7.51 -6.40
CA SER A 31 -40.43 -7.98 -7.46
C SER A 31 -40.75 -9.47 -7.25
N GLU A 32 -41.90 -9.90 -7.80
CA GLU A 32 -42.28 -11.31 -7.85
C GLU A 32 -41.61 -12.06 -9.02
N GLY A 33 -40.94 -11.33 -9.91
CA GLY A 33 -40.14 -11.86 -11.02
C GLY A 33 -40.79 -11.71 -12.40
N VAL A 34 -39.92 -11.78 -13.41
CA VAL A 34 -40.32 -11.58 -14.84
C VAL A 34 -41.36 -12.59 -15.30
N TRP A 35 -41.28 -13.81 -14.84
CA TRP A 35 -42.20 -14.89 -15.21
C TRP A 35 -43.60 -14.71 -14.61
N GLN A 36 -43.73 -13.90 -13.57
CA GLN A 36 -45.03 -13.54 -12.97
C GLN A 36 -45.59 -12.22 -13.50
N GLY A 37 -44.93 -11.64 -14.53
CA GLY A 37 -45.36 -10.45 -15.24
C GLY A 37 -44.84 -9.14 -14.69
N ASP A 38 -44.00 -9.18 -13.65
CA ASP A 38 -43.37 -7.99 -13.09
C ASP A 38 -42.15 -7.54 -13.89
N ASN A 39 -42.01 -6.22 -14.06
CA ASN A 39 -40.75 -5.65 -14.55
C ASN A 39 -39.83 -5.35 -13.36
N PRO A 40 -38.71 -6.08 -13.19
CA PRO A 40 -37.82 -5.92 -12.03
C PRO A 40 -37.27 -4.49 -11.88
N LEU A 41 -37.07 -3.74 -12.97
CA LEU A 41 -36.55 -2.38 -12.95
C LEU A 41 -37.52 -1.35 -12.32
N ARG A 42 -38.76 -1.74 -12.03
CA ARG A 42 -39.72 -0.90 -11.30
C ARG A 42 -39.70 -1.10 -9.78
N PHE A 43 -38.80 -1.97 -9.29
CA PHE A 43 -38.64 -2.29 -7.87
C PHE A 43 -37.28 -1.82 -7.37
N SER A 44 -37.20 -1.29 -6.14
CA SER A 44 -36.02 -0.59 -5.64
C SER A 44 -34.78 -1.50 -5.51
N LEU A 45 -34.93 -2.74 -5.00
CA LEU A 45 -33.76 -3.63 -4.81
C LEU A 45 -33.13 -4.12 -6.13
N PRO A 46 -33.90 -4.69 -7.09
CA PRO A 46 -33.31 -5.08 -8.38
C PRO A 46 -32.69 -3.90 -9.13
N LEU A 47 -33.34 -2.73 -9.09
CA LEU A 47 -32.85 -1.54 -9.75
C LEU A 47 -31.54 -1.04 -9.13
N VAL A 48 -31.44 -0.99 -7.79
CA VAL A 48 -30.20 -0.60 -7.10
C VAL A 48 -29.07 -1.59 -7.38
N ILE A 49 -29.34 -2.89 -7.48
CA ILE A 49 -28.33 -3.89 -7.88
C ILE A 49 -27.79 -3.57 -9.26
N VAL A 50 -28.67 -3.29 -10.24
CA VAL A 50 -28.24 -2.91 -11.61
C VAL A 50 -27.43 -1.61 -11.59
N GLN A 51 -27.86 -0.60 -10.82
CA GLN A 51 -27.15 0.66 -10.67
C GLN A 51 -25.74 0.44 -10.08
N ILE A 52 -25.62 -0.36 -9.02
CA ILE A 52 -24.31 -0.69 -8.40
C ILE A 52 -23.40 -1.40 -9.41
N CYS A 53 -23.89 -2.41 -10.11
CA CYS A 53 -23.11 -3.13 -11.12
C CYS A 53 -22.64 -2.19 -12.23
N LEU A 54 -23.51 -1.32 -12.72
CA LEU A 54 -23.17 -0.33 -13.76
C LEU A 54 -22.14 0.67 -13.27
N VAL A 55 -22.31 1.21 -12.05
CA VAL A 55 -21.38 2.14 -11.41
C VAL A 55 -19.99 1.50 -11.28
N VAL A 56 -19.93 0.28 -10.73
CA VAL A 56 -18.65 -0.42 -10.57
C VAL A 56 -17.99 -0.70 -11.93
N ALA A 57 -18.76 -1.16 -12.92
CA ALA A 57 -18.21 -1.44 -14.25
C ALA A 57 -17.64 -0.18 -14.93
N VAL A 58 -18.39 0.93 -14.92
CA VAL A 58 -17.97 2.19 -15.55
C VAL A 58 -16.77 2.79 -14.82
N THR A 59 -16.79 2.86 -13.49
CA THR A 59 -15.71 3.46 -12.70
C THR A 59 -14.42 2.65 -12.79
N ARG A 60 -14.50 1.30 -12.78
CA ARG A 60 -13.34 0.42 -12.93
C ARG A 60 -12.78 0.45 -14.36
N GLY A 61 -13.65 0.44 -15.37
CA GLY A 61 -13.25 0.59 -16.77
C GLY A 61 -12.53 1.92 -17.01
N LEU A 62 -13.05 3.01 -16.44
CA LEU A 62 -12.44 4.32 -16.57
C LEU A 62 -11.12 4.45 -15.76
N ALA A 63 -11.05 3.84 -14.58
CA ALA A 63 -9.81 3.78 -13.80
C ALA A 63 -8.72 3.00 -14.55
N PHE A 64 -9.08 1.92 -15.23
CA PHE A 64 -8.15 1.19 -16.11
C PHE A 64 -7.68 2.06 -17.28
N ALA A 65 -8.58 2.78 -17.96
CA ALA A 65 -8.25 3.66 -19.06
C ALA A 65 -7.35 4.85 -18.65
N LEU A 66 -7.51 5.36 -17.41
CA LEU A 66 -6.71 6.47 -16.87
C LEU A 66 -5.40 6.01 -16.20
N ARG A 67 -5.16 4.72 -16.07
CA ARG A 67 -3.95 4.16 -15.45
C ARG A 67 -2.64 4.66 -16.08
N PRO A 68 -2.50 4.77 -17.44
CA PRO A 68 -1.29 5.30 -18.06
C PRO A 68 -0.97 6.75 -17.65
N LEU A 69 -2.01 7.54 -17.34
CA LEU A 69 -1.89 8.92 -16.89
C LEU A 69 -1.56 9.05 -15.39
N ARG A 70 -1.41 7.93 -14.67
CA ARG A 70 -1.13 7.87 -13.22
C ARG A 70 -2.10 8.73 -12.40
N GLN A 71 -3.38 8.70 -12.79
CA GLN A 71 -4.41 9.49 -12.11
C GLN A 71 -5.02 8.74 -10.93
N PRO A 72 -5.33 9.43 -9.81
CA PRO A 72 -6.05 8.83 -8.69
C PRO A 72 -7.42 8.29 -9.11
N ARG A 73 -7.84 7.16 -8.54
CA ARG A 73 -9.15 6.53 -8.83
C ARG A 73 -10.35 7.45 -8.64
N VAL A 74 -10.27 8.33 -7.65
CA VAL A 74 -11.31 9.32 -7.36
C VAL A 74 -11.69 10.13 -8.61
N ILE A 75 -10.72 10.48 -9.46
CA ILE A 75 -10.97 11.20 -10.72
C ILE A 75 -11.81 10.34 -11.67
N ALA A 76 -11.47 9.06 -11.82
CA ALA A 76 -12.23 8.13 -12.65
C ALA A 76 -13.67 7.95 -12.14
N GLU A 77 -13.86 7.90 -10.83
CA GLU A 77 -15.16 7.72 -10.20
C GLU A 77 -16.05 8.95 -10.38
N ILE A 78 -15.52 10.17 -10.23
CA ILE A 78 -16.25 11.41 -10.48
C ILE A 78 -16.60 11.53 -11.97
N ILE A 79 -15.63 11.32 -12.88
CA ILE A 79 -15.89 11.36 -14.32
C ILE A 79 -16.94 10.29 -14.71
N GLY A 80 -16.86 9.08 -14.13
CA GLY A 80 -17.85 8.03 -14.32
C GLY A 80 -19.27 8.48 -13.95
N GLY A 81 -19.41 9.19 -12.83
CA GLY A 81 -20.67 9.77 -12.41
C GLY A 81 -21.21 10.86 -13.36
N VAL A 82 -20.33 11.76 -13.80
CA VAL A 82 -20.69 12.81 -14.78
C VAL A 82 -21.08 12.19 -16.12
N LEU A 83 -20.42 11.09 -16.55
CA LEU A 83 -20.77 10.36 -17.78
C LEU A 83 -22.11 9.64 -17.68
N LEU A 84 -22.43 9.04 -16.53
CA LEU A 84 -23.72 8.39 -16.28
C LEU A 84 -24.84 9.43 -16.07
N GLY A 85 -24.50 10.64 -15.65
CA GLY A 85 -25.40 11.72 -15.34
C GLY A 85 -25.93 12.50 -16.54
N PRO A 86 -26.66 13.60 -16.28
CA PRO A 86 -27.35 14.42 -17.28
C PRO A 86 -26.39 15.09 -18.27
N SER A 87 -25.09 15.07 -18.00
CA SER A 87 -24.07 15.64 -18.86
C SER A 87 -23.79 14.82 -20.13
N ALA A 88 -23.94 13.47 -20.07
CA ALA A 88 -23.66 12.58 -21.19
C ALA A 88 -24.77 11.54 -21.41
N LEU A 89 -24.70 10.34 -20.80
CA LEU A 89 -25.69 9.26 -21.01
C LEU A 89 -27.09 9.65 -20.52
N GLY A 90 -27.21 10.40 -19.47
CA GLY A 90 -28.46 10.92 -18.94
C GLY A 90 -29.16 11.98 -19.82
N ARG A 91 -28.58 12.37 -20.97
CA ARG A 91 -29.28 13.13 -22.03
C ARG A 91 -30.38 12.28 -22.69
N SER A 92 -30.21 10.95 -22.71
CA SER A 92 -31.24 10.03 -23.15
C SER A 92 -32.26 9.87 -22.04
N LYS A 93 -33.49 10.41 -22.23
CA LYS A 93 -34.61 10.25 -21.29
C LYS A 93 -34.91 8.79 -21.01
N VAL A 94 -34.81 7.93 -22.04
CA VAL A 94 -35.05 6.48 -21.91
C VAL A 94 -34.03 5.84 -20.95
N PHE A 95 -32.78 6.25 -21.02
CA PHE A 95 -31.75 5.76 -20.09
C PHE A 95 -32.00 6.26 -18.67
N LEU A 96 -32.27 7.55 -18.52
CA LEU A 96 -32.47 8.16 -17.20
C LEU A 96 -33.70 7.57 -16.50
N ASP A 97 -34.84 7.47 -17.18
CA ASP A 97 -36.08 6.98 -16.61
C ASP A 97 -36.08 5.48 -16.28
N ASN A 98 -35.26 4.67 -17.00
CA ASN A 98 -35.16 3.23 -16.73
C ASN A 98 -34.06 2.86 -15.75
N VAL A 99 -32.92 3.57 -15.75
CA VAL A 99 -31.72 3.18 -14.94
C VAL A 99 -31.58 4.07 -13.70
N PHE A 100 -31.86 5.37 -13.80
CA PHE A 100 -31.75 6.31 -12.69
C PHE A 100 -33.05 7.16 -12.52
N PRO A 101 -34.24 6.53 -12.36
CA PRO A 101 -35.44 7.27 -12.09
C PRO A 101 -35.30 8.05 -10.77
N ARG A 102 -35.93 9.23 -10.70
CA ARG A 102 -35.80 10.13 -9.53
C ARG A 102 -36.15 9.45 -8.21
N GLU A 103 -37.09 8.52 -8.23
CA GLU A 103 -37.56 7.76 -7.06
C GLU A 103 -36.47 6.83 -6.49
N SER A 104 -35.62 6.25 -7.36
CA SER A 104 -34.54 5.37 -6.94
C SER A 104 -33.29 6.12 -6.41
N LEU A 105 -33.10 7.38 -6.79
CA LEU A 105 -31.96 8.18 -6.37
C LEU A 105 -31.91 8.33 -4.85
N THR A 106 -33.04 8.38 -4.16
CA THR A 106 -33.10 8.46 -2.70
C THR A 106 -32.48 7.23 -2.04
N VAL A 107 -32.71 6.03 -2.58
CA VAL A 107 -32.15 4.78 -2.06
C VAL A 107 -30.66 4.73 -2.33
N LEU A 108 -30.24 5.09 -3.55
CA LEU A 108 -28.84 5.16 -3.94
C LEU A 108 -28.06 6.17 -3.08
N ASP A 109 -28.62 7.37 -2.87
CA ASP A 109 -28.03 8.43 -2.05
C ASP A 109 -27.92 7.99 -0.57
N THR A 110 -28.93 7.33 -0.03
CA THR A 110 -28.90 6.83 1.35
C THR A 110 -27.78 5.81 1.53
N LEU A 111 -27.66 4.85 0.59
CA LEU A 111 -26.59 3.84 0.62
C LEU A 111 -25.23 4.49 0.47
N ALA A 112 -25.08 5.45 -0.44
CA ALA A 112 -23.86 6.22 -0.66
C ALA A 112 -23.46 7.01 0.60
N ASN A 113 -24.41 7.65 1.29
CA ASN A 113 -24.16 8.41 2.51
C ASN A 113 -23.80 7.52 3.71
N ILE A 114 -24.41 6.32 3.85
CA ILE A 114 -23.99 5.34 4.87
C ILE A 114 -22.54 4.93 4.62
N GLY A 115 -22.18 4.64 3.36
CA GLY A 115 -20.81 4.34 2.99
C GLY A 115 -19.85 5.47 3.28
N LEU A 116 -20.24 6.70 2.97
CA LEU A 116 -19.48 7.90 3.27
C LEU A 116 -19.28 8.10 4.78
N LEU A 117 -20.28 7.79 5.60
CA LEU A 117 -20.21 7.86 7.06
C LEU A 117 -19.10 6.92 7.59
N PHE A 118 -19.07 5.66 7.14
CA PHE A 118 -18.00 4.74 7.50
C PHE A 118 -16.65 5.15 6.93
N PHE A 119 -16.61 5.74 5.74
CA PHE A 119 -15.36 6.28 5.20
C PHE A 119 -14.82 7.40 6.08
N LEU A 120 -15.68 8.31 6.55
CA LEU A 120 -15.25 9.40 7.44
C LEU A 120 -14.78 8.89 8.81
N PHE A 121 -15.37 7.82 9.30
CA PHE A 121 -14.87 7.12 10.47
C PHE A 121 -13.44 6.60 10.23
N LEU A 122 -13.17 5.98 9.06
CA LEU A 122 -11.82 5.53 8.68
C LEU A 122 -10.84 6.70 8.58
N VAL A 123 -11.23 7.81 7.95
CA VAL A 123 -10.39 9.03 7.88
C VAL A 123 -10.07 9.55 9.28
N GLY A 124 -11.07 9.59 10.20
CA GLY A 124 -10.86 9.94 11.60
C GLY A 124 -9.95 8.96 12.33
N LEU A 125 -10.09 7.66 12.02
CA LEU A 125 -9.24 6.59 12.59
C LEU A 125 -7.77 6.76 12.19
N GLU A 126 -7.51 7.27 11.01
CA GLU A 126 -6.17 7.49 10.48
C GLU A 126 -5.50 8.74 11.05
N LEU A 127 -6.26 9.75 11.43
CA LEU A 127 -5.73 10.99 12.00
C LEU A 127 -5.25 10.77 13.44
N ASP A 128 -3.97 11.08 13.68
CA ASP A 128 -3.36 11.06 15.00
C ASP A 128 -3.15 12.48 15.53
N PRO A 129 -3.96 12.94 16.52
CA PRO A 129 -3.80 14.26 17.11
C PRO A 129 -2.45 14.46 17.83
N ALA A 130 -1.80 13.39 18.27
CA ALA A 130 -0.47 13.48 18.89
C ALA A 130 0.62 13.78 17.84
N SER A 131 0.45 13.27 16.63
CA SER A 131 1.33 13.58 15.50
C SER A 131 1.26 15.06 15.10
N LEU A 132 0.08 15.70 15.20
CA LEU A 132 -0.07 17.13 14.92
C LEU A 132 0.74 18.00 15.87
N ARG A 133 0.81 17.65 17.16
CA ARG A 133 1.64 18.39 18.13
C ARG A 133 3.13 18.32 17.84
N ARG A 134 3.55 17.33 17.04
CA ARG A 134 4.93 17.16 16.57
C ARG A 134 5.19 17.77 15.20
N THR A 135 4.16 18.37 14.58
CA THR A 135 4.29 19.06 13.29
C THR A 135 5.26 20.22 13.42
N GLY A 136 6.29 20.23 12.62
CA GLY A 136 7.30 21.29 12.65
C GLY A 136 6.68 22.64 12.27
N HIS A 137 7.23 23.73 12.81
CA HIS A 137 6.76 25.10 12.55
C HIS A 137 6.66 25.45 11.06
N ARG A 138 7.50 24.84 10.21
CA ARG A 138 7.46 25.03 8.75
C ARG A 138 6.16 24.49 8.14
N ALA A 139 5.80 23.26 8.46
CA ALA A 139 4.58 22.65 7.93
C ALA A 139 3.31 23.32 8.49
N LEU A 140 3.35 23.78 9.75
CA LEU A 140 2.25 24.52 10.35
C LEU A 140 2.05 25.88 9.64
N ALA A 141 3.12 26.65 9.39
CA ALA A 141 3.03 27.91 8.67
C ALA A 141 2.48 27.73 7.24
N ILE A 142 2.94 26.70 6.52
CA ILE A 142 2.44 26.33 5.20
C ILE A 142 0.94 26.00 5.25
N ALA A 143 0.50 25.24 6.27
CA ALA A 143 -0.92 24.90 6.41
C ALA A 143 -1.77 26.15 6.68
N VAL A 144 -1.37 27.01 7.61
CA VAL A 144 -2.13 28.23 7.99
C VAL A 144 -2.25 29.18 6.80
N VAL A 145 -1.17 29.52 6.12
CA VAL A 145 -1.21 30.40 4.95
C VAL A 145 -1.90 29.73 3.77
N GLY A 146 -1.65 28.41 3.58
CA GLY A 146 -2.31 27.60 2.55
C GLY A 146 -3.83 27.43 2.76
N ILE A 147 -4.38 27.82 3.92
CA ILE A 147 -5.83 27.93 4.18
C ILE A 147 -6.28 29.37 4.06
N SER A 148 -5.62 30.28 4.77
CA SER A 148 -6.07 31.69 4.90
C SER A 148 -6.03 32.42 3.58
N PHE A 149 -4.99 32.24 2.77
CA PHE A 149 -4.83 32.95 1.52
C PHE A 149 -5.86 32.54 0.45
N PRO A 150 -6.06 31.26 0.13
CA PRO A 150 -7.11 30.84 -0.80
C PRO A 150 -8.52 31.08 -0.25
N PHE A 151 -8.74 31.06 1.08
CA PHE A 151 -10.01 31.44 1.69
C PHE A 151 -10.34 32.87 1.40
N SER A 152 -9.40 33.80 1.59
CA SER A 152 -9.59 35.23 1.32
C SER A 152 -9.88 35.51 -0.16
N LEU A 153 -9.17 34.83 -1.06
CA LEU A 153 -9.45 34.91 -2.50
C LEU A 153 -10.81 34.29 -2.85
N GLY A 154 -11.20 33.20 -2.14
CA GLY A 154 -12.50 32.59 -2.25
C GLY A 154 -13.64 33.51 -1.86
N VAL A 155 -13.47 34.33 -0.81
CA VAL A 155 -14.41 35.39 -0.45
C VAL A 155 -14.57 36.38 -1.60
N GLY A 156 -13.47 36.81 -2.22
CA GLY A 156 -13.52 37.72 -3.39
C GLY A 156 -14.25 37.10 -4.59
N SER A 157 -13.91 35.84 -4.95
CA SER A 157 -14.56 35.14 -6.06
C SER A 157 -16.04 34.87 -5.80
N SER A 158 -16.45 34.61 -4.55
CA SER A 158 -17.85 34.41 -4.17
C SER A 158 -18.73 35.57 -4.44
N LEU A 159 -18.24 36.81 -4.28
CA LEU A 159 -18.97 38.03 -4.60
C LEU A 159 -19.23 38.17 -6.10
N VAL A 160 -18.23 37.79 -6.93
CA VAL A 160 -18.36 37.79 -8.40
C VAL A 160 -19.33 36.70 -8.87
N VAL A 161 -19.21 35.46 -8.35
CA VAL A 161 -20.10 34.34 -8.67
C VAL A 161 -21.53 34.70 -8.25
N ARG A 162 -21.71 35.32 -7.07
CA ARG A 162 -23.03 35.75 -6.59
C ARG A 162 -23.67 36.77 -7.53
N ALA A 163 -22.93 37.80 -7.92
CA ALA A 163 -23.42 38.83 -8.80
C ALA A 163 -23.77 38.31 -10.21
N ALA A 164 -23.11 37.26 -10.66
CA ALA A 164 -23.27 36.74 -12.01
C ALA A 164 -24.31 35.62 -12.17
N ILE A 165 -24.40 34.69 -11.19
CA ILE A 165 -25.19 33.47 -11.33
C ILE A 165 -26.14 33.19 -10.16
N THR A 166 -25.86 33.68 -8.95
CA THR A 166 -26.61 33.35 -7.73
C THR A 166 -27.06 34.59 -6.94
N PRO A 167 -27.79 35.53 -7.54
CA PRO A 167 -28.19 36.79 -6.86
C PRO A 167 -29.05 36.52 -5.60
N ASP A 168 -29.84 35.45 -5.61
CA ASP A 168 -30.77 35.08 -4.55
C ASP A 168 -30.12 34.31 -3.40
N ALA A 169 -28.91 33.79 -3.58
CA ALA A 169 -28.23 33.04 -2.56
C ALA A 169 -27.89 33.87 -1.32
N PRO A 170 -28.04 33.32 -0.09
CA PRO A 170 -27.70 34.04 1.14
C PRO A 170 -26.21 34.38 1.19
N ARG A 171 -25.90 35.70 1.40
CA ARG A 171 -24.51 36.21 1.30
C ARG A 171 -23.53 35.50 2.25
N GLY A 172 -23.89 35.37 3.52
CA GLY A 172 -23.01 34.80 4.55
C GLY A 172 -22.63 33.35 4.26
N PRO A 173 -23.59 32.46 4.12
CA PRO A 173 -23.31 31.03 3.81
C PRO A 173 -22.53 30.85 2.50
N LEU A 174 -22.88 31.55 1.41
CA LEU A 174 -22.19 31.40 0.12
C LEU A 174 -20.69 31.78 0.24
N ILE A 175 -20.37 32.88 0.92
CA ILE A 175 -18.99 33.34 1.16
C ILE A 175 -18.20 32.27 1.90
N VAL A 176 -18.76 31.67 2.96
CA VAL A 176 -18.08 30.68 3.77
C VAL A 176 -17.92 29.37 3.01
N PHE A 177 -18.97 28.88 2.33
CA PHE A 177 -18.87 27.67 1.52
C PHE A 177 -17.84 27.78 0.39
N MET A 178 -17.84 28.89 -0.35
CA MET A 178 -16.87 29.14 -1.42
C MET A 178 -15.44 29.27 -0.86
N GLY A 179 -15.27 30.03 0.24
CA GLY A 179 -13.98 30.15 0.91
C GLY A 179 -13.43 28.82 1.41
N VAL A 180 -14.28 28.00 2.03
CA VAL A 180 -13.92 26.65 2.51
C VAL A 180 -13.56 25.76 1.33
N ALA A 181 -14.41 25.68 0.30
CA ALA A 181 -14.18 24.83 -0.86
C ALA A 181 -12.85 25.15 -1.58
N LEU A 182 -12.49 26.44 -1.74
CA LEU A 182 -11.23 26.80 -2.37
C LEU A 182 -10.01 26.53 -1.47
N SER A 183 -10.19 26.54 -0.14
CA SER A 183 -9.09 26.41 0.83
C SER A 183 -8.71 24.96 1.18
N ILE A 184 -9.55 23.97 0.91
CA ILE A 184 -9.34 22.57 1.26
C ILE A 184 -8.20 21.96 0.43
N THR A 185 -7.40 21.08 1.08
CA THR A 185 -6.47 20.12 0.46
C THR A 185 -6.85 18.73 0.90
N ALA A 186 -7.09 17.82 -0.02
CA ALA A 186 -7.46 16.46 0.31
C ALA A 186 -6.24 15.62 0.71
N PHE A 187 -6.07 15.38 2.02
CA PHE A 187 -4.98 14.59 2.58
C PHE A 187 -4.90 13.16 1.99
N PRO A 188 -6.00 12.37 1.87
CA PRO A 188 -5.91 11.01 1.32
C PRO A 188 -5.48 10.98 -0.16
N VAL A 189 -5.99 11.92 -0.97
CA VAL A 189 -5.66 11.99 -2.40
C VAL A 189 -4.20 12.41 -2.59
N LEU A 190 -3.72 13.39 -1.80
CA LEU A 190 -2.33 13.80 -1.81
C LEU A 190 -1.40 12.66 -1.41
N ALA A 191 -1.74 11.91 -0.36
CA ALA A 191 -0.97 10.76 0.09
C ALA A 191 -0.83 9.70 -1.03
N ARG A 192 -1.91 9.46 -1.77
CA ARG A 192 -1.92 8.55 -2.90
C ARG A 192 -1.02 9.03 -4.03
N ILE A 193 -1.12 10.30 -4.43
CA ILE A 193 -0.27 10.90 -5.47
C ILE A 193 1.20 10.83 -5.07
N LEU A 194 1.53 11.16 -3.81
CA LEU A 194 2.91 11.08 -3.31
C LEU A 194 3.46 9.65 -3.31
N ALA A 195 2.62 8.66 -3.00
CA ALA A 195 3.01 7.26 -3.05
C ALA A 195 3.29 6.80 -4.50
N GLU A 196 2.43 7.14 -5.46
CA GLU A 196 2.60 6.82 -6.88
C GLU A 196 3.81 7.52 -7.51
N LEU A 197 4.09 8.74 -7.08
CA LEU A 197 5.29 9.50 -7.51
C LEU A 197 6.55 9.13 -6.72
N LYS A 198 6.47 8.17 -5.76
CA LYS A 198 7.58 7.75 -4.88
C LYS A 198 8.17 8.89 -4.03
N LEU A 199 7.37 9.93 -3.77
CA LEU A 199 7.78 11.12 -3.00
C LEU A 199 7.38 11.04 -1.52
N LEU A 200 6.59 10.04 -1.11
CA LEU A 200 6.05 9.91 0.24
C LEU A 200 7.12 9.87 1.34
N THR A 201 8.27 9.27 1.03
CA THR A 201 9.41 9.10 1.96
C THR A 201 10.40 10.27 1.94
N THR A 202 10.26 11.20 0.99
CA THR A 202 11.13 12.36 0.87
C THR A 202 10.84 13.41 1.94
N GLU A 203 11.78 14.33 2.19
CA GLU A 203 11.57 15.44 3.12
C GLU A 203 10.41 16.34 2.67
N LEU A 204 10.34 16.59 1.35
CA LEU A 204 9.28 17.35 0.73
C LEU A 204 7.90 16.68 0.91
N GLY A 205 7.80 15.38 0.63
CA GLY A 205 6.57 14.61 0.83
C GLY A 205 6.10 14.60 2.29
N ARG A 206 7.04 14.49 3.24
CA ARG A 206 6.72 14.57 4.68
C ARG A 206 6.17 15.93 5.08
N MET A 207 6.76 17.00 4.56
CA MET A 207 6.31 18.36 4.82
C MET A 207 4.91 18.60 4.24
N ALA A 208 4.66 18.15 3.00
CA ALA A 208 3.36 18.20 2.35
C ALA A 208 2.29 17.44 3.15
N MET A 209 2.59 16.21 3.57
CA MET A 209 1.67 15.35 4.36
C MET A 209 1.35 15.99 5.72
N SER A 210 2.34 16.55 6.41
CA SER A 210 2.10 17.22 7.70
C SER A 210 1.25 18.46 7.54
N ALA A 211 1.48 19.25 6.52
CA ALA A 211 0.68 20.46 6.22
C ALA A 211 -0.76 20.10 5.79
N ALA A 212 -0.92 19.06 4.95
CA ALA A 212 -2.23 18.59 4.51
C ALA A 212 -3.07 18.00 5.66
N ALA A 213 -2.46 17.28 6.61
CA ALA A 213 -3.16 16.77 7.79
C ALA A 213 -3.72 17.90 8.68
N VAL A 214 -2.97 18.98 8.87
CA VAL A 214 -3.46 20.18 9.59
C VAL A 214 -4.60 20.84 8.81
N ASN A 215 -4.45 20.95 7.48
CA ASN A 215 -5.47 21.52 6.61
C ASN A 215 -6.78 20.72 6.67
N ASP A 216 -6.72 19.40 6.64
CA ASP A 216 -7.89 18.52 6.64
C ASP A 216 -8.70 18.69 7.94
N ILE A 217 -8.05 18.71 9.11
CA ILE A 217 -8.72 18.98 10.40
C ILE A 217 -9.36 20.37 10.43
N THR A 218 -8.64 21.37 9.92
CA THR A 218 -9.15 22.75 9.87
C THR A 218 -10.36 22.84 8.93
N ALA A 219 -10.33 22.12 7.81
CA ALA A 219 -11.44 22.04 6.86
C ALA A 219 -12.72 21.47 7.51
N TRP A 220 -12.61 20.45 8.37
CA TRP A 220 -13.75 19.90 9.11
C TRP A 220 -14.34 20.91 10.09
N ILE A 221 -13.52 21.68 10.79
CA ILE A 221 -13.98 22.73 11.71
C ILE A 221 -14.69 23.84 10.91
N LEU A 222 -14.10 24.27 9.79
CA LEU A 222 -14.69 25.29 8.91
C LEU A 222 -15.99 24.83 8.25
N LEU A 223 -16.07 23.54 7.88
CA LEU A 223 -17.30 22.95 7.34
C LEU A 223 -18.41 22.94 8.38
N ALA A 224 -18.12 22.50 9.63
CA ALA A 224 -19.10 22.55 10.71
C ALA A 224 -19.61 23.98 10.94
N LEU A 225 -18.72 24.97 10.89
CA LEU A 225 -19.08 26.38 10.97
C LEU A 225 -19.95 26.82 9.78
N ALA A 226 -19.60 26.40 8.54
CA ALA A 226 -20.37 26.74 7.34
C ALA A 226 -21.80 26.18 7.41
N ILE A 227 -21.95 24.94 7.88
CA ILE A 227 -23.24 24.29 8.06
C ILE A 227 -24.06 25.02 9.14
N ALA A 228 -23.45 25.35 10.27
CA ALA A 228 -24.11 26.09 11.34
C ALA A 228 -24.62 27.47 10.87
N LEU A 229 -23.85 28.17 10.02
CA LEU A 229 -24.22 29.47 9.44
C LEU A 229 -25.28 29.36 8.32
N SER A 230 -25.50 28.19 7.76
CA SER A 230 -26.46 27.96 6.67
C SER A 230 -27.89 27.73 7.17
N GLY A 231 -28.10 27.58 8.47
CA GLY A 231 -29.42 27.42 9.06
C GLY A 231 -30.30 28.66 8.80
N SER A 232 -31.53 28.43 8.39
CA SER A 232 -32.54 29.48 8.24
C SER A 232 -33.02 29.91 9.64
N GLY A 233 -32.48 31.00 10.17
CA GLY A 233 -32.87 31.47 11.48
C GLY A 233 -32.05 32.67 11.95
N SER A 234 -32.31 33.08 13.19
CA SER A 234 -31.53 34.09 13.81
C SER A 234 -30.06 33.65 14.00
N PRO A 235 -29.09 34.55 14.04
CA PRO A 235 -27.69 34.27 14.33
C PRO A 235 -27.47 33.50 15.62
N PHE A 236 -28.41 33.59 16.58
CA PHE A 236 -28.39 32.83 17.84
C PHE A 236 -28.53 31.31 17.65
N VAL A 237 -29.33 30.86 16.67
CA VAL A 237 -29.49 29.42 16.36
C VAL A 237 -28.16 28.83 15.90
N SER A 238 -27.42 29.54 15.04
CA SER A 238 -26.10 29.12 14.56
C SER A 238 -25.10 28.97 15.70
N ILE A 239 -25.13 29.88 16.68
CA ILE A 239 -24.31 29.79 17.90
C ILE A 239 -24.69 28.58 18.74
N TYR A 240 -25.98 28.29 18.91
CA TYR A 240 -26.42 27.10 19.67
C TYR A 240 -26.01 25.81 18.97
N VAL A 241 -26.12 25.71 17.64
CA VAL A 241 -25.68 24.54 16.86
C VAL A 241 -24.18 24.33 17.02
N PHE A 242 -23.40 25.40 16.92
CA PHE A 242 -21.94 25.30 17.10
C PHE A 242 -21.56 24.91 18.54
N LEU A 243 -22.18 25.51 19.56
CA LEU A 243 -21.93 25.18 20.96
C LEU A 243 -22.32 23.74 21.29
N SER A 244 -23.47 23.28 20.83
CA SER A 244 -23.94 21.89 21.03
C SER A 244 -23.03 20.89 20.32
N GLY A 245 -22.48 21.24 19.14
CA GLY A 245 -21.44 20.43 18.48
C GLY A 245 -20.16 20.36 19.28
N ALA A 246 -19.70 21.47 19.84
CA ALA A 246 -18.53 21.49 20.73
C ALA A 246 -18.79 20.68 22.01
N ALA A 247 -19.99 20.80 22.59
CA ALA A 247 -20.42 19.98 23.75
C ALA A 247 -20.45 18.49 23.39
N PHE A 248 -20.92 18.11 22.21
CA PHE A 248 -20.87 16.72 21.71
C PHE A 248 -19.44 16.20 21.66
N VAL A 249 -18.48 16.96 21.10
CA VAL A 249 -17.06 16.55 21.06
C VAL A 249 -16.50 16.36 22.48
N GLY A 250 -16.84 17.28 23.42
CA GLY A 250 -16.46 17.17 24.82
C GLY A 250 -17.02 15.89 25.47
N LEU A 251 -18.33 15.66 25.29
CA LEU A 251 -19.03 14.50 25.85
C LEU A 251 -18.52 13.17 25.24
N ALA A 252 -18.33 13.13 23.92
CA ALA A 252 -17.74 11.97 23.22
C ALA A 252 -16.33 11.67 23.74
N THR A 253 -15.52 12.71 23.96
CA THR A 253 -14.18 12.54 24.55
C THR A 253 -14.23 11.99 25.97
N LEU A 254 -15.22 12.40 26.78
CA LEU A 254 -15.37 11.98 28.16
C LEU A 254 -15.95 10.57 28.30
N LEU A 255 -16.96 10.20 27.48
CA LEU A 255 -17.69 8.95 27.61
C LEU A 255 -17.20 7.87 26.61
N VAL A 256 -17.06 8.21 25.33
CA VAL A 256 -16.76 7.22 24.29
C VAL A 256 -15.29 6.85 24.28
N ARG A 257 -14.39 7.80 24.47
CA ARG A 257 -12.95 7.53 24.49
C ARG A 257 -12.52 6.50 25.53
N PRO A 258 -12.97 6.55 26.82
CA PRO A 258 -12.62 5.52 27.81
C PRO A 258 -13.21 4.15 27.45
N LEU A 259 -14.42 4.11 26.85
CA LEU A 259 -15.04 2.86 26.37
C LEU A 259 -14.20 2.23 25.24
N LEU A 260 -13.81 3.00 24.24
CA LEU A 260 -12.95 2.53 23.15
C LEU A 260 -11.57 2.09 23.66
N ARG A 261 -11.02 2.79 24.66
CA ARG A 261 -9.78 2.36 25.32
C ARG A 261 -9.94 1.04 26.08
N TYR A 262 -11.07 0.82 26.73
CA TYR A 262 -11.37 -0.45 27.38
C TYR A 262 -11.44 -1.60 26.37
N MET A 263 -12.11 -1.38 25.22
CA MET A 263 -12.20 -2.37 24.12
C MET A 263 -10.81 -2.66 23.54
N ALA A 264 -10.00 -1.64 23.30
CA ALA A 264 -8.63 -1.78 22.79
C ALA A 264 -7.72 -2.55 23.77
N ARG A 265 -7.81 -2.30 25.09
CA ARG A 265 -7.03 -3.03 26.11
C ARG A 265 -7.44 -4.50 26.24
N ARG A 266 -8.67 -4.83 25.84
CA ARG A 266 -9.20 -6.21 25.84
C ARG A 266 -8.94 -6.95 24.52
N SER A 267 -8.26 -6.32 23.58
CA SER A 267 -7.83 -6.89 22.30
C SER A 267 -6.29 -6.93 22.28
N PRO A 268 -5.69 -7.97 22.85
CA PRO A 268 -4.24 -8.12 22.92
C PRO A 268 -3.66 -8.27 21.50
N ASP A 269 -2.39 -7.87 21.34
CA ASP A 269 -1.69 -8.02 20.08
C ASP A 269 -1.44 -9.51 19.79
N GLY A 270 -1.76 -9.92 18.55
CA GLY A 270 -1.61 -11.31 18.10
C GLY A 270 -2.90 -12.15 18.10
N GLU A 271 -3.97 -11.71 18.77
CA GLU A 271 -5.28 -12.36 18.70
C GLU A 271 -6.24 -11.57 17.78
N PRO A 272 -7.16 -12.25 17.08
CA PRO A 272 -8.19 -11.57 16.29
C PRO A 272 -9.11 -10.78 17.22
N VAL A 273 -9.38 -9.53 16.86
CA VAL A 273 -10.31 -8.67 17.61
C VAL A 273 -11.70 -9.31 17.64
N LYS A 274 -12.32 -9.35 18.82
CA LYS A 274 -13.67 -9.92 19.01
C LYS A 274 -14.68 -9.18 18.14
N GLU A 275 -15.53 -9.93 17.44
CA GLU A 275 -16.56 -9.36 16.55
C GLU A 275 -17.51 -8.42 17.29
N SER A 276 -17.85 -8.72 18.56
CA SER A 276 -18.68 -7.85 19.39
C SER A 276 -18.09 -6.44 19.57
N PHE A 277 -16.76 -6.30 19.60
CA PHE A 277 -16.12 -4.99 19.71
C PHE A 277 -16.16 -4.23 18.38
N VAL A 278 -16.04 -4.94 17.25
CA VAL A 278 -16.20 -4.33 15.92
C VAL A 278 -17.64 -3.83 15.75
N CYS A 279 -18.63 -4.70 16.00
CA CYS A 279 -20.06 -4.34 15.93
C CYS A 279 -20.42 -3.21 16.90
N GLY A 280 -19.90 -3.26 18.13
CA GLY A 280 -20.11 -2.21 19.11
C GLY A 280 -19.53 -0.87 18.67
N THR A 281 -18.36 -0.87 18.07
CA THR A 281 -17.75 0.37 17.50
C THR A 281 -18.58 0.92 16.35
N MET A 282 -19.09 0.06 15.45
CA MET A 282 -19.94 0.49 14.33
C MET A 282 -21.25 1.09 14.85
N ALA A 283 -21.86 0.48 15.87
CA ALA A 283 -23.07 1.01 16.51
C ALA A 283 -22.80 2.40 17.13
N ILE A 284 -21.66 2.59 17.81
CA ILE A 284 -21.27 3.89 18.36
C ILE A 284 -21.11 4.93 17.26
N VAL A 285 -20.52 4.57 16.12
CA VAL A 285 -20.34 5.47 14.96
C VAL A 285 -21.68 5.91 14.40
N LEU A 286 -22.64 4.98 14.21
CA LEU A 286 -23.98 5.29 13.75
C LEU A 286 -24.77 6.15 14.74
N CYS A 287 -24.69 5.84 16.04
CA CYS A 287 -25.32 6.65 17.09
C CYS A 287 -24.73 8.06 17.13
N ALA A 288 -23.39 8.20 17.00
CA ALA A 288 -22.75 9.51 16.96
C ALA A 288 -23.18 10.31 15.72
N GLY A 289 -23.31 9.66 14.56
CA GLY A 289 -23.88 10.26 13.36
C GLY A 289 -25.30 10.77 13.57
N LEU A 290 -26.18 9.94 14.15
CA LEU A 290 -27.55 10.34 14.48
C LEU A 290 -27.60 11.55 15.43
N VAL A 291 -26.78 11.56 16.49
CA VAL A 291 -26.74 12.68 17.44
C VAL A 291 -26.30 13.97 16.76
N THR A 292 -25.24 13.93 15.94
CA THR A 292 -24.77 15.15 15.24
C THR A 292 -25.71 15.62 14.17
N ASP A 293 -26.44 14.73 13.51
CA ASP A 293 -27.51 15.10 12.57
C ASP A 293 -28.68 15.77 13.29
N THR A 294 -29.10 15.24 14.43
CA THR A 294 -30.14 15.83 15.31
C THR A 294 -29.73 17.21 15.82
N ILE A 295 -28.44 17.46 16.10
CA ILE A 295 -27.91 18.78 16.47
C ILE A 295 -28.01 19.77 15.29
N GLY A 296 -28.08 19.29 14.04
CA GLY A 296 -28.16 20.08 12.81
C GLY A 296 -26.79 20.36 12.16
N ILE A 297 -25.72 19.65 12.59
CA ILE A 297 -24.40 19.75 11.95
C ILE A 297 -24.35 18.87 10.70
N HIS A 298 -24.23 17.62 10.79
CA HIS A 298 -24.35 16.56 9.77
C HIS A 298 -23.85 15.23 10.39
N ALA A 299 -24.43 14.11 9.99
CA ALA A 299 -24.06 12.78 10.51
C ALA A 299 -22.56 12.43 10.32
N LEU A 300 -21.96 12.92 9.24
CA LEU A 300 -20.55 12.68 8.89
C LEU A 300 -19.57 13.19 9.93
N PHE A 301 -19.89 14.31 10.58
CA PHE A 301 -19.04 14.89 11.62
C PHE A 301 -18.93 13.98 12.86
N GLY A 302 -20.07 13.38 13.27
CA GLY A 302 -20.09 12.43 14.38
C GLY A 302 -19.19 11.21 14.13
N ALA A 303 -19.31 10.61 12.95
CA ALA A 303 -18.48 9.48 12.54
C ALA A 303 -16.98 9.82 12.55
N PHE A 304 -16.62 10.96 11.99
CA PHE A 304 -15.24 11.46 11.98
C PHE A 304 -14.69 11.65 13.40
N VAL A 305 -15.44 12.28 14.30
CA VAL A 305 -15.03 12.49 15.70
C VAL A 305 -14.78 11.16 16.40
N ILE A 306 -15.69 10.18 16.26
CA ILE A 306 -15.48 8.85 16.86
C ILE A 306 -14.21 8.20 16.30
N GLY A 307 -13.95 8.27 15.00
CA GLY A 307 -12.72 7.78 14.37
C GLY A 307 -11.45 8.39 15.00
N VAL A 308 -11.45 9.71 15.24
CA VAL A 308 -10.32 10.40 15.89
C VAL A 308 -10.12 9.94 17.35
N LEU A 309 -11.20 9.56 18.05
CA LEU A 309 -11.15 9.14 19.47
C LEU A 309 -10.70 7.70 19.67
N VAL A 310 -10.72 6.84 18.63
CA VAL A 310 -10.21 5.46 18.72
C VAL A 310 -8.71 5.47 19.07
N PRO A 311 -8.26 4.66 20.05
CA PRO A 311 -6.85 4.54 20.37
C PRO A 311 -6.06 4.03 19.14
N LYS A 312 -4.96 4.71 18.82
CA LYS A 312 -4.12 4.38 17.66
C LYS A 312 -3.03 3.35 18.00
N GLU A 313 -2.89 3.03 19.27
CA GLU A 313 -1.93 2.06 19.80
C GLU A 313 -2.55 0.66 19.80
N GLY A 314 -1.78 -0.37 19.44
CA GLY A 314 -2.22 -1.76 19.42
C GLY A 314 -2.94 -2.22 18.14
N ALA A 315 -3.36 -3.49 18.12
CA ALA A 315 -3.98 -4.16 16.98
C ALA A 315 -5.43 -3.68 16.69
N PHE A 316 -6.11 -3.07 17.67
CA PHE A 316 -7.53 -2.75 17.60
C PHE A 316 -7.89 -1.81 16.43
N ALA A 317 -7.16 -0.69 16.29
CA ALA A 317 -7.39 0.26 15.20
C ALA A 317 -7.11 -0.36 13.82
N GLY A 318 -6.06 -1.17 13.71
CA GLY A 318 -5.73 -1.88 12.48
C GLY A 318 -6.81 -2.87 12.06
N ALA A 319 -7.29 -3.66 13.02
CA ALA A 319 -8.34 -4.65 12.76
C ALA A 319 -9.70 -4.00 12.36
N LEU A 320 -10.03 -2.83 12.93
CA LEU A 320 -11.20 -2.06 12.50
C LEU A 320 -11.04 -1.58 11.04
N THR A 321 -9.86 -1.06 10.72
CA THR A 321 -9.56 -0.62 9.35
C THR A 321 -9.68 -1.79 8.37
N ASP A 322 -9.01 -2.91 8.62
CA ASP A 322 -8.98 -4.08 7.73
C ASP A 322 -10.39 -4.67 7.49
N LYS A 323 -11.28 -4.62 8.51
CA LYS A 323 -12.65 -5.15 8.39
C LYS A 323 -13.59 -4.24 7.58
N ILE A 324 -13.36 -2.95 7.57
CA ILE A 324 -14.32 -1.96 7.02
C ILE A 324 -13.82 -1.39 5.68
N GLU A 325 -12.52 -1.20 5.54
CA GLU A 325 -11.90 -0.47 4.42
C GLU A 325 -12.22 -1.11 3.06
N ASP A 326 -12.16 -2.43 2.96
CA ASP A 326 -12.36 -3.12 1.69
C ASP A 326 -13.78 -2.89 1.13
N LEU A 327 -14.79 -2.98 1.97
CA LEU A 327 -16.19 -2.77 1.56
C LEU A 327 -16.46 -1.30 1.22
N VAL A 328 -15.97 -0.40 2.07
CA VAL A 328 -16.19 1.04 1.90
C VAL A 328 -15.47 1.55 0.65
N SER A 329 -14.21 1.20 0.46
CA SER A 329 -13.41 1.69 -0.67
C SER A 329 -13.75 1.03 -2.00
N SER A 330 -14.22 -0.24 -1.98
CA SER A 330 -14.52 -0.98 -3.22
C SER A 330 -15.93 -0.76 -3.75
N LEU A 331 -16.89 -0.52 -2.86
CA LEU A 331 -18.31 -0.47 -3.21
C LEU A 331 -18.94 0.90 -2.89
N PHE A 332 -18.85 1.35 -1.63
CA PHE A 332 -19.62 2.51 -1.20
C PHE A 332 -19.05 3.85 -1.68
N LEU A 333 -17.73 3.98 -1.68
CA LEU A 333 -17.09 5.22 -2.10
C LEU A 333 -17.31 5.53 -3.59
N PRO A 334 -17.19 4.58 -4.54
CA PRO A 334 -17.59 4.78 -5.92
C PRO A 334 -19.06 5.21 -6.08
N LEU A 335 -19.98 4.64 -5.27
CA LEU A 335 -21.39 5.05 -5.28
C LEU A 335 -21.57 6.52 -4.90
N TYR A 336 -20.85 6.99 -3.88
CA TYR A 336 -20.93 8.38 -3.46
C TYR A 336 -20.39 9.33 -4.54
N PHE A 337 -19.25 9.02 -5.15
CA PHE A 337 -18.70 9.85 -6.22
C PHE A 337 -19.60 9.87 -7.45
N VAL A 338 -20.19 8.74 -7.79
CA VAL A 338 -21.14 8.67 -8.90
C VAL A 338 -22.45 9.39 -8.58
N SER A 339 -22.98 9.26 -7.36
CA SER A 339 -24.15 10.04 -6.92
C SER A 339 -23.89 11.55 -7.03
N SER A 340 -22.73 12.02 -6.58
CA SER A 340 -22.32 13.42 -6.75
C SER A 340 -22.19 13.82 -8.23
N GLY A 341 -21.62 12.93 -9.07
CA GLY A 341 -21.50 13.14 -10.51
C GLY A 341 -22.87 13.15 -11.23
N LEU A 342 -23.81 12.28 -10.83
CA LEU A 342 -25.19 12.27 -11.34
C LEU A 342 -25.92 13.59 -11.06
N LYS A 343 -25.59 14.25 -9.95
CA LYS A 343 -26.11 15.58 -9.58
C LYS A 343 -25.42 16.70 -10.37
N THR A 344 -24.32 16.41 -11.08
CA THR A 344 -23.54 17.43 -11.80
C THR A 344 -24.02 17.53 -13.25
N ASN A 345 -24.61 18.65 -13.60
CA ASN A 345 -25.05 18.94 -14.96
C ASN A 345 -24.11 19.95 -15.62
N VAL A 346 -23.15 19.46 -16.40
CA VAL A 346 -22.18 20.34 -17.12
C VAL A 346 -22.89 21.15 -18.23
N ALA A 347 -24.04 20.66 -18.72
CA ALA A 347 -24.80 21.37 -19.74
C ALA A 347 -25.45 22.68 -19.25
N THR A 348 -25.51 22.92 -17.93
CA THR A 348 -25.94 24.19 -17.35
C THR A 348 -24.92 25.32 -17.55
N ILE A 349 -23.65 24.97 -17.80
CA ILE A 349 -22.60 25.92 -18.08
C ILE A 349 -22.74 26.38 -19.53
N THR A 350 -23.61 27.38 -19.78
CA THR A 350 -23.88 27.90 -21.11
C THR A 350 -23.43 29.38 -21.22
N GLY A 351 -22.84 29.68 -22.38
CA GLY A 351 -22.42 31.06 -22.66
C GLY A 351 -21.03 31.46 -22.12
N VAL A 352 -20.51 32.56 -22.64
CA VAL A 352 -19.17 33.06 -22.34
C VAL A 352 -19.00 33.44 -20.87
N LYS A 353 -20.07 33.94 -20.22
CA LYS A 353 -20.03 34.34 -18.78
C LYS A 353 -19.73 33.16 -17.88
N SER A 354 -20.44 32.03 -18.05
CA SER A 354 -20.30 30.84 -17.20
C SER A 354 -18.93 30.16 -17.39
N TRP A 355 -18.45 30.09 -18.63
CA TRP A 355 -17.08 29.62 -18.92
C TRP A 355 -16.02 30.58 -18.35
N GLY A 356 -16.24 31.90 -18.43
CA GLY A 356 -15.37 32.90 -17.79
C GLY A 356 -15.32 32.74 -16.27
N LEU A 357 -16.44 32.44 -15.62
CA LEU A 357 -16.49 32.18 -14.18
C LEU A 357 -15.78 30.88 -13.80
N LEU A 358 -15.91 29.81 -14.61
CA LEU A 358 -15.16 28.58 -14.40
C LEU A 358 -13.65 28.84 -14.43
N VAL A 359 -13.16 29.58 -15.45
CA VAL A 359 -11.73 29.95 -15.54
C VAL A 359 -11.31 30.82 -14.36
N LEU A 360 -12.15 31.79 -13.96
CA LEU A 360 -11.91 32.62 -12.78
C LEU A 360 -11.75 31.79 -11.50
N VAL A 361 -12.66 30.86 -11.24
CA VAL A 361 -12.64 30.01 -10.04
C VAL A 361 -11.41 29.08 -10.05
N ILE A 362 -11.09 28.45 -11.19
CA ILE A 362 -9.89 27.61 -11.33
C ILE A 362 -8.61 28.43 -11.08
N THR A 363 -8.50 29.60 -11.72
CA THR A 363 -7.31 30.46 -11.54
C THR A 363 -7.20 30.97 -10.11
N THR A 364 -8.31 31.36 -9.48
CA THR A 364 -8.35 31.78 -8.09
C THR A 364 -7.94 30.68 -7.13
N ALA A 365 -8.42 29.44 -7.35
CA ALA A 365 -8.02 28.29 -6.58
C ALA A 365 -6.52 28.00 -6.71
N CYS A 366 -6.01 27.95 -7.95
CA CYS A 366 -4.59 27.69 -8.23
C CYS A 366 -3.67 28.78 -7.66
N VAL A 367 -3.96 30.05 -7.95
CA VAL A 367 -3.16 31.19 -7.48
C VAL A 367 -3.18 31.28 -5.96
N GLY A 368 -4.34 31.07 -5.34
CA GLY A 368 -4.49 31.09 -3.89
C GLY A 368 -3.66 29.98 -3.23
N LYS A 369 -3.81 28.76 -3.70
CA LYS A 369 -3.21 27.61 -3.07
C LYS A 369 -1.71 27.51 -3.39
N ILE A 370 -1.34 27.55 -4.67
CA ILE A 370 0.04 27.46 -5.11
C ILE A 370 0.81 28.69 -4.67
N GLY A 371 0.28 29.90 -4.92
CA GLY A 371 0.94 31.14 -4.59
C GLY A 371 1.18 31.32 -3.08
N GLY A 372 0.15 31.06 -2.25
CA GLY A 372 0.29 31.13 -0.79
C GLY A 372 1.30 30.13 -0.25
N THR A 373 1.28 28.88 -0.74
CA THR A 373 2.23 27.84 -0.33
C THR A 373 3.65 28.15 -0.79
N VAL A 374 3.85 28.56 -2.04
CA VAL A 374 5.17 28.93 -2.59
C VAL A 374 5.77 30.09 -1.82
N LEU A 375 4.99 31.17 -1.60
CA LEU A 375 5.45 32.34 -0.86
C LEU A 375 5.91 31.98 0.55
N THR A 376 5.10 31.20 1.29
CA THR A 376 5.45 30.76 2.63
C THR A 376 6.68 29.85 2.64
N SER A 377 6.80 28.93 1.68
CA SER A 377 7.94 28.02 1.57
C SER A 377 9.24 28.78 1.28
N LEU A 378 9.19 29.80 0.42
CA LEU A 378 10.35 30.65 0.12
C LEU A 378 10.77 31.46 1.36
N LEU A 379 9.81 32.01 2.12
CA LEU A 379 10.09 32.69 3.39
C LEU A 379 10.75 31.74 4.42
N MET A 380 10.44 30.45 4.37
CA MET A 380 11.05 29.40 5.20
C MET A 380 12.38 28.86 4.62
N ARG A 381 12.92 29.50 3.58
CA ARG A 381 14.18 29.14 2.88
C ARG A 381 14.14 27.74 2.24
N VAL A 382 12.99 27.33 1.72
CA VAL A 382 12.88 26.13 0.88
C VAL A 382 13.31 26.52 -0.55
N PRO A 383 14.11 25.70 -1.28
CA PRO A 383 14.50 25.97 -2.66
C PRO A 383 13.28 26.18 -3.57
N LEU A 384 13.35 27.11 -4.52
CA LEU A 384 12.24 27.50 -5.40
C LEU A 384 11.57 26.29 -6.07
N ARG A 385 12.37 25.36 -6.57
CA ARG A 385 11.87 24.15 -7.23
C ARG A 385 11.05 23.26 -6.29
N GLU A 386 11.50 23.07 -5.07
CA GLU A 386 10.78 22.34 -4.03
C GLU A 386 9.55 23.11 -3.54
N ALA A 387 9.66 24.43 -3.41
CA ALA A 387 8.55 25.30 -3.03
C ALA A 387 7.41 25.25 -4.06
N VAL A 388 7.71 25.27 -5.37
CA VAL A 388 6.71 25.13 -6.43
C VAL A 388 6.10 23.73 -6.42
N ALA A 389 6.90 22.68 -6.27
CA ALA A 389 6.40 21.32 -6.15
C ALA A 389 5.45 21.16 -4.94
N LEU A 390 5.81 21.75 -3.80
CA LEU A 390 4.98 21.75 -2.59
C LEU A 390 3.66 22.50 -2.81
N GLY A 391 3.69 23.66 -3.50
CA GLY A 391 2.51 24.39 -3.88
C GLY A 391 1.56 23.59 -4.77
N LEU A 392 2.11 22.90 -5.77
CA LEU A 392 1.34 21.98 -6.63
C LEU A 392 0.73 20.82 -5.81
N MET A 393 1.51 20.22 -4.90
CA MET A 393 1.02 19.15 -4.01
C MET A 393 -0.15 19.62 -3.14
N MET A 394 -0.06 20.83 -2.58
CA MET A 394 -1.11 21.38 -1.73
C MET A 394 -2.37 21.77 -2.50
N ASN A 395 -2.32 21.89 -3.84
CA ASN A 395 -3.48 22.19 -4.69
C ASN A 395 -4.36 20.96 -5.02
N THR A 396 -4.08 19.82 -4.40
CA THR A 396 -4.85 18.58 -4.59
C THR A 396 -6.22 18.70 -3.94
N LYS A 397 -7.26 18.50 -4.73
CA LYS A 397 -8.67 18.49 -4.31
C LYS A 397 -9.21 17.07 -4.22
N GLY A 398 -10.35 16.84 -3.55
CA GLY A 398 -10.90 15.50 -3.46
C GLY A 398 -12.23 15.39 -2.72
N LEU A 399 -12.38 14.28 -1.97
CA LEU A 399 -13.64 13.88 -1.36
C LEU A 399 -14.24 14.97 -0.44
N VAL A 400 -13.43 15.52 0.46
CA VAL A 400 -13.92 16.51 1.45
C VAL A 400 -14.51 17.73 0.77
N GLU A 401 -13.92 18.17 -0.34
CA GLU A 401 -14.46 19.26 -1.14
C GLU A 401 -15.81 18.92 -1.76
N LEU A 402 -15.96 17.72 -2.35
CA LEU A 402 -17.25 17.27 -2.89
C LEU A 402 -18.33 17.16 -1.81
N ILE A 403 -17.94 16.76 -0.58
CA ILE A 403 -18.85 16.75 0.57
C ILE A 403 -19.34 18.17 0.85
N VAL A 404 -18.42 19.13 0.92
CA VAL A 404 -18.76 20.56 1.12
C VAL A 404 -19.69 21.05 0.03
N LEU A 405 -19.42 20.74 -1.23
CA LEU A 405 -20.22 21.16 -2.37
C LEU A 405 -21.62 20.53 -2.35
N ASN A 406 -21.73 19.22 -2.08
CA ASN A 406 -23.02 18.54 -1.97
C ASN A 406 -23.87 19.12 -0.84
N ILE A 407 -23.29 19.33 0.36
CA ILE A 407 -23.98 19.96 1.48
C ILE A 407 -24.42 21.38 1.12
N GLY A 408 -23.57 22.16 0.43
CA GLY A 408 -23.93 23.51 -0.05
C GLY A 408 -25.09 23.51 -1.03
N ARG A 409 -25.19 22.48 -1.89
CA ARG A 409 -26.33 22.28 -2.80
C ARG A 409 -27.60 21.86 -2.05
N ASP A 410 -27.50 20.85 -1.17
CA ASP A 410 -28.63 20.33 -0.39
C ASP A 410 -29.22 21.41 0.55
N ARG A 411 -28.40 22.38 0.98
CA ARG A 411 -28.83 23.56 1.77
C ARG A 411 -29.27 24.76 0.90
N ASN A 412 -29.39 24.58 -0.44
CA ASN A 412 -29.77 25.65 -1.40
C ASN A 412 -28.84 26.88 -1.35
N VAL A 413 -27.59 26.73 -0.92
CA VAL A 413 -26.55 27.77 -0.95
C VAL A 413 -25.94 27.89 -2.35
N LEU A 414 -25.77 26.75 -3.03
CA LEU A 414 -25.25 26.64 -4.39
C LEU A 414 -26.36 26.21 -5.35
N ASN A 415 -26.55 26.96 -6.43
CA ASN A 415 -27.42 26.53 -7.52
C ASN A 415 -26.73 25.48 -8.40
N GLU A 416 -27.47 24.87 -9.35
CA GLU A 416 -26.93 23.79 -10.20
C GLU A 416 -25.69 24.21 -11.01
N GLU A 417 -25.70 25.43 -11.52
CA GLU A 417 -24.60 25.97 -12.33
C GLU A 417 -23.33 26.21 -11.50
N ALA A 418 -23.47 26.89 -10.34
CA ALA A 418 -22.35 27.11 -9.42
C ALA A 418 -21.79 25.78 -8.89
N PHE A 419 -22.64 24.79 -8.60
CA PHE A 419 -22.23 23.47 -8.20
C PHE A 419 -21.41 22.78 -9.31
N ALA A 420 -21.88 22.81 -10.56
CA ALA A 420 -21.17 22.23 -11.70
C ALA A 420 -19.82 22.89 -11.94
N ILE A 421 -19.74 24.21 -11.85
CA ILE A 421 -18.48 24.99 -11.95
C ILE A 421 -17.47 24.55 -10.88
N MET A 422 -17.91 24.41 -9.63
CA MET A 422 -17.05 24.02 -8.53
C MET A 422 -16.58 22.55 -8.63
N VAL A 423 -17.44 21.62 -9.08
CA VAL A 423 -17.05 20.22 -9.30
C VAL A 423 -16.03 20.12 -10.44
N LEU A 424 -16.22 20.86 -11.55
CA LEU A 424 -15.25 20.92 -12.64
C LEU A 424 -13.93 21.53 -12.19
N MET A 425 -13.93 22.58 -11.37
CA MET A 425 -12.73 23.14 -10.79
C MET A 425 -11.96 22.10 -9.97
N CYS A 426 -12.64 21.36 -9.10
CA CYS A 426 -12.05 20.28 -8.31
C CYS A 426 -11.38 19.22 -9.20
N LEU A 427 -12.06 18.81 -10.24
CA LEU A 427 -11.62 17.79 -11.19
C LEU A 427 -10.39 18.26 -11.98
N VAL A 428 -10.42 19.47 -12.54
CA VAL A 428 -9.33 20.05 -13.34
C VAL A 428 -8.09 20.28 -12.48
N THR A 429 -8.23 20.85 -11.29
CA THR A 429 -7.09 21.13 -10.40
C THR A 429 -6.39 19.83 -9.95
N THR A 430 -7.14 18.81 -9.61
CA THR A 430 -6.57 17.52 -9.18
C THR A 430 -5.95 16.76 -10.36
N PHE A 431 -6.61 16.74 -11.53
CA PHE A 431 -6.07 16.12 -12.74
C PHE A 431 -4.73 16.75 -13.16
N LEU A 432 -4.61 18.05 -13.06
CA LEU A 432 -3.40 18.79 -13.44
C LEU A 432 -2.24 18.57 -12.45
N THR A 433 -2.52 18.25 -11.18
CA THR A 433 -1.51 18.17 -10.12
C THR A 433 -0.46 17.10 -10.40
N THR A 434 -0.84 15.87 -10.76
CA THR A 434 0.11 14.76 -10.99
C THR A 434 1.10 15.05 -12.13
N PRO A 435 0.68 15.42 -13.35
CA PRO A 435 1.62 15.75 -14.42
C PRO A 435 2.47 16.99 -14.12
N ALA A 436 1.90 18.02 -13.46
CA ALA A 436 2.64 19.21 -13.10
C ALA A 436 3.76 18.93 -12.09
N ILE A 437 3.51 18.12 -11.05
CA ILE A 437 4.54 17.69 -10.10
C ILE A 437 5.64 16.91 -10.83
N SER A 438 5.27 15.97 -11.70
CA SER A 438 6.24 15.15 -12.46
C SER A 438 7.13 16.00 -13.38
N ALA A 439 6.60 17.10 -13.92
CA ALA A 439 7.35 18.03 -14.77
C ALA A 439 8.33 18.90 -13.97
N VAL A 440 7.87 19.42 -12.82
CA VAL A 440 8.65 20.36 -11.99
C VAL A 440 9.67 19.65 -11.11
N TYR A 441 9.27 18.56 -10.46
CA TYR A 441 10.07 17.88 -9.46
C TYR A 441 10.46 16.49 -9.94
N ARG A 442 11.64 16.41 -10.53
CA ARG A 442 12.37 15.15 -10.72
C ARG A 442 13.40 15.07 -9.61
N PRO A 443 13.31 14.10 -8.68
CA PRO A 443 14.39 13.92 -7.71
C PRO A 443 15.70 13.78 -8.50
N ALA A 444 16.68 14.65 -8.20
CA ALA A 444 17.95 14.63 -8.87
C ALA A 444 18.54 13.23 -8.67
N ARG A 445 18.71 12.46 -9.73
CA ARG A 445 19.59 11.31 -9.76
C ARG A 445 21.00 11.89 -9.59
N GLN A 446 21.47 12.00 -8.34
CA GLN A 446 22.88 12.23 -8.10
C GLN A 446 23.60 11.02 -8.64
N GLU A 447 24.42 11.23 -9.66
CA GLU A 447 25.42 10.26 -10.08
C GLU A 447 26.42 10.12 -8.92
N VAL A 448 26.12 9.17 -8.02
CA VAL A 448 27.00 8.86 -6.91
C VAL A 448 28.09 7.96 -7.45
N SER A 449 29.33 8.42 -7.45
CA SER A 449 30.48 7.58 -7.78
C SER A 449 30.48 6.33 -6.88
N TYR A 450 30.34 5.14 -7.50
CA TYR A 450 30.43 3.87 -6.80
C TYR A 450 31.91 3.57 -6.52
N MET A 451 32.23 3.27 -5.25
CA MET A 451 33.60 2.80 -4.91
C MET A 451 33.77 1.31 -5.16
N HIS A 452 32.82 0.50 -4.66
CA HIS A 452 32.85 -0.97 -4.81
C HIS A 452 31.47 -1.48 -5.21
N ARG A 453 31.40 -2.27 -6.28
CA ARG A 453 30.16 -2.89 -6.80
C ARG A 453 30.10 -4.39 -6.54
N THR A 454 31.19 -4.96 -6.05
CA THR A 454 31.38 -6.39 -5.75
C THR A 454 31.84 -6.58 -4.32
N VAL A 455 31.68 -7.80 -3.80
CA VAL A 455 32.20 -8.22 -2.50
C VAL A 455 33.67 -8.55 -2.61
N GLU A 456 34.06 -9.18 -3.75
CA GLU A 456 35.44 -9.41 -4.08
C GLU A 456 36.22 -8.07 -4.19
N ARG A 457 37.32 -7.94 -3.47
CA ARG A 457 38.11 -6.71 -3.37
C ARG A 457 39.59 -6.99 -3.61
N ASP A 458 40.29 -5.96 -4.08
CA ASP A 458 41.70 -5.98 -4.14
C ASP A 458 42.32 -5.79 -2.73
N ASP A 459 43.50 -6.32 -2.49
CA ASP A 459 44.12 -6.33 -1.18
C ASP A 459 44.33 -4.91 -0.60
N ALA A 460 44.45 -3.91 -1.45
CA ALA A 460 44.57 -2.51 -1.07
C ALA A 460 43.30 -1.94 -0.39
N ASP A 461 42.14 -2.53 -0.66
CA ASP A 461 40.83 -2.07 -0.18
C ASP A 461 40.18 -3.02 0.85
N ALA A 462 40.94 -4.00 1.35
CA ALA A 462 40.44 -5.05 2.27
C ALA A 462 39.83 -4.47 3.56
N ASP A 463 40.32 -3.32 4.05
CA ASP A 463 39.81 -2.65 5.27
C ASP A 463 38.59 -1.76 5.03
N SER A 464 38.08 -1.66 3.79
CA SER A 464 36.95 -0.80 3.48
C SER A 464 35.63 -1.36 4.00
N GLU A 465 34.68 -0.47 4.39
CA GLU A 465 33.37 -0.80 4.92
C GLU A 465 32.54 -1.62 3.91
N LEU A 466 32.02 -2.80 4.30
CA LEU A 466 31.06 -3.56 3.49
C LEU A 466 29.64 -3.01 3.73
N ARG A 467 29.01 -2.56 2.66
CA ARG A 467 27.63 -2.06 2.70
C ARG A 467 26.69 -3.04 2.04
N VAL A 468 25.78 -3.58 2.84
CA VAL A 468 24.78 -4.56 2.40
C VAL A 468 23.39 -3.95 2.44
N LEU A 469 22.63 -4.06 1.36
CA LEU A 469 21.20 -3.74 1.31
C LEU A 469 20.40 -5.03 1.45
N ALA A 470 19.86 -5.30 2.63
CA ALA A 470 19.08 -6.50 2.90
C ALA A 470 17.56 -6.21 2.83
N CYS A 471 16.87 -6.84 1.89
CA CYS A 471 15.44 -6.68 1.67
C CYS A 471 14.64 -7.76 2.39
N PHE A 472 13.44 -7.42 2.91
CA PHE A 472 12.52 -8.38 3.53
C PHE A 472 11.06 -7.94 3.35
N HIS A 473 10.13 -8.92 3.36
CA HIS A 473 8.69 -8.69 3.15
C HIS A 473 7.89 -8.66 4.46
N GLY A 474 8.40 -9.25 5.53
CA GLY A 474 7.70 -9.34 6.81
C GLY A 474 8.65 -9.66 7.97
N SER A 475 8.13 -9.69 9.18
CA SER A 475 8.92 -9.89 10.41
C SER A 475 9.60 -11.28 10.50
N ARG A 476 9.04 -12.31 9.85
CA ARG A 476 9.56 -13.68 9.89
C ARG A 476 10.98 -13.82 9.35
N GLY A 477 11.36 -13.04 8.34
CA GLY A 477 12.72 -13.09 7.76
C GLY A 477 13.78 -12.31 8.53
N ILE A 478 13.40 -11.57 9.57
CA ILE A 478 14.33 -10.70 10.31
C ILE A 478 15.38 -11.49 11.08
N PRO A 479 15.03 -12.57 11.83
CA PRO A 479 16.04 -13.36 12.54
C PRO A 479 17.11 -13.92 11.61
N THR A 480 16.71 -14.48 10.47
CA THR A 480 17.63 -15.03 9.47
C THR A 480 18.53 -13.96 8.86
N LEU A 481 18.02 -12.76 8.58
CA LEU A 481 18.82 -11.64 8.10
C LEU A 481 19.81 -11.15 9.15
N ILE A 482 19.40 -11.06 10.42
CA ILE A 482 20.27 -10.71 11.54
C ILE A 482 21.41 -11.72 11.65
N ASN A 483 21.09 -13.01 11.62
CA ASN A 483 22.09 -14.09 11.72
C ASN A 483 23.05 -14.11 10.51
N LEU A 484 22.55 -13.89 9.29
CA LEU A 484 23.36 -13.78 8.08
C LEU A 484 24.35 -12.60 8.16
N VAL A 485 23.88 -11.46 8.64
CA VAL A 485 24.70 -10.25 8.73
C VAL A 485 25.72 -10.36 9.87
N GLU A 486 25.35 -10.96 11.00
CA GLU A 486 26.32 -11.23 12.08
C GLU A 486 27.40 -12.21 11.61
N ALA A 487 27.00 -13.27 10.88
CA ALA A 487 27.95 -14.18 10.26
C ALA A 487 28.90 -13.48 9.25
N SER A 488 28.44 -12.41 8.61
CA SER A 488 29.24 -11.63 7.63
C SER A 488 30.13 -10.57 8.25
N ARG A 489 30.15 -10.46 9.58
CA ARG A 489 30.85 -9.41 10.30
C ARG A 489 32.36 -9.41 10.07
N GLY A 490 32.94 -10.58 9.84
CA GLY A 490 34.43 -10.71 9.67
C GLY A 490 35.21 -10.33 10.92
N THR A 491 36.42 -9.88 10.75
CA THR A 491 37.29 -9.40 11.84
C THR A 491 36.89 -8.02 12.33
N ARG A 492 37.34 -7.61 13.53
CA ARG A 492 37.09 -6.27 14.09
C ARG A 492 37.54 -5.09 13.20
N ARG A 493 38.37 -5.33 12.22
CA ARG A 493 38.92 -4.27 11.33
C ARG A 493 37.96 -3.95 10.17
N SER A 494 37.22 -4.92 9.63
CA SER A 494 36.29 -4.70 8.51
C SER A 494 34.90 -4.38 9.00
N LYS A 495 34.48 -3.11 8.94
CA LYS A 495 33.16 -2.65 9.36
C LYS A 495 32.06 -3.09 8.35
N VAL A 496 30.92 -3.54 8.90
CA VAL A 496 29.73 -3.85 8.10
C VAL A 496 28.60 -2.87 8.43
N THR A 497 28.03 -2.27 7.40
CA THR A 497 26.82 -1.46 7.52
C THR A 497 25.68 -2.14 6.73
N MET A 498 24.64 -2.57 7.45
CA MET A 498 23.43 -3.12 6.87
C MET A 498 22.36 -2.06 6.73
N TYR A 499 21.80 -1.94 5.53
CA TYR A 499 20.56 -1.21 5.25
C TYR A 499 19.44 -2.23 5.19
N ALA A 500 18.63 -2.34 6.25
CA ALA A 500 17.50 -3.26 6.32
C ALA A 500 16.26 -2.62 5.66
N MET A 501 15.90 -3.07 4.45
CA MET A 501 14.84 -2.49 3.65
C MET A 501 13.57 -3.35 3.72
N HIS A 502 12.55 -2.82 4.36
CA HIS A 502 11.23 -3.42 4.35
C HIS A 502 10.50 -3.08 3.04
N LEU A 503 10.12 -4.10 2.29
CA LEU A 503 9.38 -3.98 1.04
C LEU A 503 7.89 -4.03 1.33
N VAL A 504 7.20 -2.93 1.12
CA VAL A 504 5.75 -2.80 1.34
C VAL A 504 5.06 -2.55 0.01
N GLU A 505 4.15 -3.43 -0.34
CA GLU A 505 3.33 -3.26 -1.55
C GLU A 505 2.38 -2.07 -1.39
N LEU A 506 2.37 -1.19 -2.38
CA LEU A 506 1.36 -0.15 -2.52
C LEU A 506 0.08 -0.79 -3.04
N SER A 507 -0.73 -1.34 -2.13
CA SER A 507 -2.02 -1.91 -2.49
C SER A 507 -2.92 -0.82 -3.09
N GLU A 508 -3.66 -1.19 -4.12
CA GLU A 508 -4.70 -0.33 -4.67
C GLU A 508 -5.86 -0.10 -3.68
N ARG A 509 -5.95 -0.94 -2.66
CA ARG A 509 -7.06 -1.00 -1.71
C ARG A 509 -6.85 -0.11 -0.49
N SER A 510 -5.62 0.07 -0.05
CA SER A 510 -5.40 0.76 1.21
C SER A 510 -5.48 2.26 1.04
N SER A 511 -6.07 2.89 2.01
CA SER A 511 -5.80 4.29 2.27
C SER A 511 -4.27 4.45 2.34
N ALA A 512 -3.74 5.38 1.56
CA ALA A 512 -2.30 5.66 1.53
C ALA A 512 -1.78 5.99 2.94
N ILE A 513 -2.66 6.28 3.87
CA ILE A 513 -2.42 6.64 5.25
C ILE A 513 -2.14 5.41 6.11
N SER A 514 -2.87 4.30 5.93
CA SER A 514 -2.54 3.06 6.65
C SER A 514 -1.16 2.55 6.26
N MET A 515 -0.75 2.76 5.01
CA MET A 515 0.61 2.46 4.55
C MET A 515 1.65 3.38 5.15
N VAL A 516 1.38 4.69 5.24
CA VAL A 516 2.27 5.64 5.93
C VAL A 516 2.39 5.29 7.41
N GLN A 517 1.30 4.87 8.05
CA GLN A 517 1.33 4.42 9.44
C GLN A 517 2.08 3.10 9.60
N ARG A 518 1.88 2.10 8.71
CA ARG A 518 2.69 0.87 8.69
C ARG A 518 4.16 1.17 8.46
N ALA A 519 4.48 2.06 7.52
CA ALA A 519 5.86 2.49 7.30
C ALA A 519 6.45 3.24 8.50
N ARG A 520 5.65 4.05 9.21
CA ARG A 520 6.06 4.72 10.47
C ARG A 520 6.28 3.71 11.59
N ARG A 521 5.43 2.70 11.73
CA ARG A 521 5.59 1.63 12.72
C ARG A 521 6.82 0.78 12.44
N ASN A 522 7.17 0.59 11.17
CA ASN A 522 8.29 -0.24 10.73
C ASN A 522 9.62 0.51 10.60
N GLY A 523 9.82 1.61 11.31
CA GLY A 523 11.14 2.22 11.46
C GLY A 523 11.54 3.27 10.43
N MET A 524 10.59 3.96 9.81
CA MET A 524 10.96 5.21 9.13
C MET A 524 11.59 6.20 10.11
N PRO A 525 12.67 6.90 9.73
CA PRO A 525 13.33 7.88 10.58
C PRO A 525 12.50 9.17 10.71
N PHE A 526 11.26 9.04 11.22
CA PHE A 526 10.40 10.17 11.51
C PHE A 526 10.55 10.70 12.94
N SER A 527 11.28 10.03 13.80
CA SER A 527 11.60 10.54 15.11
C SER A 527 13.09 10.56 15.35
N SER A 528 13.66 11.72 15.12
CA SER A 528 14.85 12.13 15.84
C SER A 528 14.54 12.13 17.34
N ARG A 529 15.32 11.36 18.08
CA ARG A 529 15.66 11.51 19.51
C ARG A 529 14.55 11.61 20.55
N ARG A 530 14.66 10.69 21.50
CA ARG A 530 14.20 10.65 22.89
C ARG A 530 12.78 10.20 23.19
N GLY A 531 12.71 8.93 23.57
CA GLY A 531 12.05 8.51 24.81
C GLY A 531 10.55 8.57 24.88
N ARG A 532 9.88 7.45 24.68
CA ARG A 532 9.01 6.87 25.72
C ARG A 532 8.34 5.59 25.23
N LYS A 533 8.27 4.64 26.14
CA LYS A 533 7.71 3.29 26.00
C LYS A 533 6.27 3.27 25.48
N GLY A 534 5.96 2.29 24.65
CA GLY A 534 4.63 1.71 24.46
C GLY A 534 4.09 1.71 23.05
N GLY A 535 4.01 0.53 22.43
CA GLY A 535 3.26 0.27 21.21
C GLY A 535 3.80 -0.92 20.40
N ALA A 536 3.29 -2.13 20.67
CA ALA A 536 3.75 -3.37 20.08
C ALA A 536 3.27 -3.51 18.61
N GLY A 537 4.13 -4.01 17.74
CA GLY A 537 3.84 -4.45 16.36
C GLY A 537 4.68 -3.84 15.26
N GLY A 538 5.09 -2.56 15.37
CA GLY A 538 6.08 -1.94 14.49
C GLY A 538 7.38 -1.67 15.25
N GLU A 539 7.27 -1.71 16.57
CA GLU A 539 8.41 -1.69 17.48
C GLU A 539 9.19 -3.00 17.41
N GLU A 540 8.56 -4.14 17.10
CA GLU A 540 9.25 -5.43 17.03
C GLU A 540 10.42 -5.42 16.04
N VAL A 541 10.22 -4.89 14.83
CA VAL A 541 11.26 -4.79 13.80
C VAL A 541 12.35 -3.81 14.26
N GLN A 542 11.95 -2.66 14.78
CA GLN A 542 12.89 -1.64 15.25
C GLN A 542 13.57 -2.08 16.53
N VAL A 543 12.82 -2.67 17.49
CA VAL A 543 13.37 -3.20 18.75
C VAL A 543 14.33 -4.34 18.47
N ALA A 544 14.01 -5.26 17.54
CA ALA A 544 14.90 -6.35 17.16
C ALA A 544 16.23 -5.79 16.59
N PHE A 545 16.18 -4.83 15.67
CA PHE A 545 17.39 -4.22 15.11
C PHE A 545 18.14 -3.33 16.12
N GLU A 546 17.45 -2.58 16.99
CA GLU A 546 18.08 -1.80 18.06
C GLU A 546 18.72 -2.70 19.14
N ALA A 547 18.04 -3.79 19.51
CA ALA A 547 18.61 -4.78 20.43
C ALA A 547 19.85 -5.43 19.83
N PHE A 548 19.78 -5.85 18.55
CA PHE A 548 20.91 -6.39 17.82
C PHE A 548 22.08 -5.40 17.74
N GLN A 549 21.81 -4.13 17.41
CA GLN A 549 22.86 -3.10 17.31
C GLN A 549 23.56 -2.80 18.65
N ARG A 550 22.88 -3.05 19.78
CA ARG A 550 23.50 -2.93 21.12
C ARG A 550 24.43 -4.11 21.44
N LEU A 551 24.14 -5.27 20.87
CA LEU A 551 24.87 -6.52 21.12
C LEU A 551 25.96 -6.78 20.08
N SER A 552 25.83 -6.21 18.87
CA SER A 552 26.76 -6.39 17.75
C SER A 552 27.50 -5.10 17.41
N THR A 553 28.65 -5.26 16.73
CA THR A 553 29.40 -4.12 16.17
C THR A 553 28.91 -3.69 14.79
N VAL A 554 27.90 -4.38 14.25
CA VAL A 554 27.30 -4.08 12.96
C VAL A 554 26.38 -2.88 13.07
N THR A 555 26.52 -1.92 12.17
CA THR A 555 25.61 -0.76 12.09
C THR A 555 24.41 -1.11 11.22
N VAL A 556 23.21 -1.18 11.82
CA VAL A 556 21.96 -1.41 11.10
C VAL A 556 21.20 -0.12 10.90
N LYS A 557 20.79 0.16 9.65
CA LYS A 557 19.99 1.33 9.28
C LYS A 557 18.68 0.86 8.64
N PRO A 558 17.55 0.87 9.37
CA PRO A 558 16.27 0.46 8.82
C PRO A 558 15.78 1.44 7.75
N MET A 559 15.18 0.90 6.69
CA MET A 559 14.59 1.61 5.56
C MET A 559 13.27 0.97 5.18
N THR A 560 12.42 1.70 4.47
CA THR A 560 11.17 1.15 3.92
C THR A 560 10.98 1.63 2.48
N ALA A 561 10.67 0.72 1.57
CA ALA A 561 10.20 1.01 0.22
C ALA A 561 8.69 0.76 0.16
N ILE A 562 7.93 1.73 -0.35
CA ILE A 562 6.49 1.63 -0.55
C ILE A 562 6.22 1.94 -2.00
N SER A 563 5.96 0.91 -2.80
CA SER A 563 5.71 1.06 -4.24
C SER A 563 4.87 -0.12 -4.75
N ASP A 564 4.27 0.06 -5.93
CA ASP A 564 3.66 -1.04 -6.67
C ASP A 564 4.70 -2.13 -6.96
N LEU A 565 4.31 -3.40 -6.87
CA LEU A 565 5.18 -4.56 -7.16
C LEU A 565 5.82 -4.49 -8.55
N ALA A 566 5.16 -3.84 -9.51
CA ALA A 566 5.72 -3.61 -10.84
C ALA A 566 6.96 -2.70 -10.81
N THR A 567 7.06 -1.75 -9.88
CA THR A 567 8.08 -0.71 -9.83
C THR A 567 8.98 -0.74 -8.60
N ILE A 568 8.71 -1.60 -7.60
CA ILE A 568 9.47 -1.68 -6.34
C ILE A 568 10.95 -2.05 -6.56
N HIS A 569 11.25 -2.78 -7.66
CA HIS A 569 12.62 -3.10 -8.05
C HIS A 569 13.46 -1.84 -8.33
N GLU A 570 12.85 -0.75 -8.84
CA GLU A 570 13.55 0.51 -9.07
C GLU A 570 13.94 1.18 -7.74
N ASP A 571 13.13 1.02 -6.69
CA ASP A 571 13.43 1.57 -5.36
C ASP A 571 14.58 0.82 -4.70
N ILE A 572 14.64 -0.51 -4.90
CA ILE A 572 15.78 -1.32 -4.44
C ILE A 572 17.06 -0.86 -5.14
N ILE A 573 17.03 -0.74 -6.48
CA ILE A 573 18.17 -0.30 -7.30
C ILE A 573 18.61 1.12 -6.93
N SER A 574 17.67 2.05 -6.85
CA SER A 574 17.94 3.44 -6.48
C SER A 574 18.54 3.54 -5.08
N SER A 575 18.01 2.77 -4.12
CA SER A 575 18.55 2.73 -2.75
C SER A 575 19.95 2.12 -2.70
N ALA A 576 20.22 1.07 -3.46
CA ALA A 576 21.56 0.47 -3.57
C ALA A 576 22.57 1.50 -4.10
N VAL A 577 22.21 2.26 -5.14
CA VAL A 577 23.05 3.35 -5.68
C VAL A 577 23.31 4.43 -4.62
N HIS A 578 22.25 4.95 -3.97
CA HIS A 578 22.39 6.03 -2.98
C HIS A 578 23.20 5.63 -1.75
N LYS A 579 23.09 4.35 -1.34
CA LYS A 579 23.81 3.84 -0.18
C LYS A 579 25.16 3.24 -0.55
N ARG A 580 25.49 3.16 -1.85
CA ARG A 580 26.72 2.54 -2.36
C ARG A 580 26.86 1.10 -1.84
N ALA A 581 25.76 0.33 -1.95
CA ALA A 581 25.76 -1.06 -1.48
C ALA A 581 26.63 -1.92 -2.41
N ALA A 582 27.48 -2.75 -1.86
CA ALA A 582 28.28 -3.71 -2.62
C ALA A 582 27.49 -5.02 -2.86
N LEU A 583 26.53 -5.32 -1.98
CA LEU A 583 25.68 -6.51 -2.07
C LEU A 583 24.22 -6.16 -1.77
N ILE A 584 23.31 -6.63 -2.61
CA ILE A 584 21.86 -6.64 -2.35
C ILE A 584 21.46 -8.06 -1.95
N VAL A 585 20.79 -8.24 -0.81
CA VAL A 585 20.22 -9.52 -0.39
C VAL A 585 18.72 -9.47 -0.57
N LEU A 586 18.18 -10.36 -1.41
CA LEU A 586 16.75 -10.48 -1.73
C LEU A 586 16.17 -11.72 -1.05
N PRO A 587 14.97 -11.65 -0.49
CA PRO A 587 14.28 -12.83 0.01
C PRO A 587 13.69 -13.65 -1.15
N PHE A 588 13.78 -14.97 -1.05
CA PHE A 588 13.13 -15.87 -1.99
C PHE A 588 11.60 -15.77 -1.85
N HIS A 589 10.88 -15.88 -2.96
CA HIS A 589 9.44 -15.68 -3.03
C HIS A 589 8.59 -16.83 -2.45
N LYS A 590 9.20 -17.97 -2.09
CA LYS A 590 8.54 -19.11 -1.45
C LYS A 590 9.08 -19.28 -0.04
N LEU A 591 8.18 -19.51 0.92
CA LEU A 591 8.54 -19.92 2.27
C LEU A 591 8.65 -21.44 2.33
N LEU A 592 9.80 -21.93 2.68
CA LEU A 592 10.09 -23.36 2.80
C LEU A 592 10.11 -23.77 4.27
N CYS A 593 9.49 -24.93 4.60
CA CYS A 593 9.72 -25.58 5.90
C CYS A 593 11.10 -26.27 5.95
N HIS A 594 11.53 -26.66 7.15
CA HIS A 594 12.72 -27.50 7.35
C HIS A 594 12.75 -28.75 6.47
N ASN A 595 11.59 -29.28 6.11
CA ASN A 595 11.46 -30.47 5.26
C ASN A 595 11.51 -30.16 3.75
N GLY A 596 11.78 -28.92 3.33
CA GLY A 596 11.79 -28.53 1.92
C GLY A 596 10.41 -28.39 1.28
N THR A 597 9.33 -28.65 2.02
CA THR A 597 7.96 -28.44 1.53
C THR A 597 7.59 -26.96 1.54
N THR A 598 6.92 -26.50 0.50
CA THR A 598 6.46 -25.12 0.40
C THR A 598 5.27 -24.89 1.34
N VAL A 599 5.43 -24.05 2.36
CA VAL A 599 4.36 -23.71 3.33
C VAL A 599 3.45 -22.65 2.78
N ALA A 600 4.03 -21.63 2.15
CA ALA A 600 3.29 -20.52 1.55
C ALA A 600 4.10 -19.88 0.43
N SER A 601 3.42 -19.39 -0.59
CA SER A 601 4.02 -18.50 -1.59
C SER A 601 3.66 -17.06 -1.21
N VAL A 602 4.65 -16.19 -1.07
CA VAL A 602 4.44 -14.76 -0.83
C VAL A 602 3.83 -14.08 -2.07
N GLY A 603 3.79 -14.79 -3.21
CA GLY A 603 3.16 -14.36 -4.45
C GLY A 603 4.13 -14.38 -5.64
N ARG A 604 3.61 -14.75 -6.81
CA ARG A 604 4.38 -14.76 -8.07
C ARG A 604 4.94 -13.37 -8.44
N ALA A 605 4.32 -12.32 -7.96
CA ALA A 605 4.75 -10.94 -8.21
C ALA A 605 6.15 -10.66 -7.64
N TYR A 606 6.51 -11.21 -6.48
CA TYR A 606 7.85 -11.04 -5.90
C TYR A 606 8.92 -11.80 -6.68
N HIS A 607 8.58 -12.91 -7.35
CA HIS A 607 9.47 -13.56 -8.30
C HIS A 607 9.90 -12.59 -9.41
N HIS A 608 8.94 -11.87 -10.01
CA HIS A 608 9.24 -10.88 -11.05
C HIS A 608 10.10 -9.72 -10.53
N VAL A 609 9.88 -9.29 -9.28
CA VAL A 609 10.72 -8.27 -8.63
C VAL A 609 12.17 -8.76 -8.55
N ASN A 610 12.40 -9.99 -8.05
CA ASN A 610 13.73 -10.56 -7.93
C ASN A 610 14.43 -10.67 -9.29
N VAL A 611 13.73 -11.18 -10.32
CA VAL A 611 14.29 -11.29 -11.69
C VAL A 611 14.67 -9.91 -12.25
N ARG A 612 13.83 -8.87 -12.05
CA ARG A 612 14.14 -7.52 -12.52
C ARG A 612 15.33 -6.90 -11.78
N VAL A 613 15.44 -7.12 -10.46
CA VAL A 613 16.61 -6.66 -9.70
C VAL A 613 17.88 -7.36 -10.18
N LEU A 614 17.87 -8.69 -10.35
CA LEU A 614 19.02 -9.46 -10.85
C LEU A 614 19.52 -8.97 -12.23
N ARG A 615 18.62 -8.48 -13.11
CA ARG A 615 18.97 -7.94 -14.43
C ARG A 615 19.51 -6.51 -14.39
N LYS A 616 19.04 -5.66 -13.48
CA LYS A 616 19.28 -4.22 -13.49
C LYS A 616 20.08 -3.74 -12.27
N ALA A 617 20.59 -4.64 -11.44
CA ALA A 617 21.29 -4.26 -10.20
C ALA A 617 22.61 -3.54 -10.47
N PRO A 618 22.93 -2.48 -9.72
CA PRO A 618 24.16 -1.71 -9.86
C PRO A 618 25.38 -2.34 -9.13
N CYS A 619 25.14 -3.44 -8.40
CA CYS A 619 26.13 -4.18 -7.61
C CYS A 619 25.75 -5.66 -7.55
N SER A 620 26.57 -6.49 -6.89
CA SER A 620 26.30 -7.92 -6.71
C SER A 620 24.99 -8.16 -5.97
N VAL A 621 24.29 -9.25 -6.32
CA VAL A 621 22.99 -9.62 -5.76
C VAL A 621 23.03 -11.03 -5.21
N ALA A 622 22.48 -11.24 -4.03
CA ALA A 622 22.27 -12.55 -3.43
C ALA A 622 20.78 -12.82 -3.20
N VAL A 623 20.31 -14.02 -3.51
CA VAL A 623 18.95 -14.48 -3.19
C VAL A 623 19.05 -15.46 -2.03
N LEU A 624 18.35 -15.15 -0.93
CA LEU A 624 18.33 -15.95 0.29
C LEU A 624 17.09 -16.83 0.34
N VAL A 625 17.32 -18.15 0.29
CA VAL A 625 16.30 -19.17 0.56
C VAL A 625 16.34 -19.50 2.04
N ASP A 626 15.39 -18.95 2.78
CA ASP A 626 15.34 -19.08 4.23
C ASP A 626 14.75 -20.42 4.67
N ARG A 627 15.50 -21.16 5.52
CA ARG A 627 15.07 -22.35 6.23
C ARG A 627 15.37 -22.24 7.73
N ALA A 628 15.24 -21.01 8.29
CA ALA A 628 15.55 -20.65 9.67
C ALA A 628 17.04 -20.83 10.03
N LEU A 629 17.90 -20.05 9.39
CA LEU A 629 19.35 -20.00 9.68
C LEU A 629 19.60 -19.78 11.18
N GLY A 630 20.21 -20.78 11.84
CA GLY A 630 20.54 -20.72 13.27
C GLY A 630 19.43 -21.08 14.23
N GLY A 631 18.28 -21.62 13.76
CA GLY A 631 17.14 -21.96 14.59
C GLY A 631 16.35 -20.75 15.08
N MET A 632 15.36 -20.98 15.95
CA MET A 632 14.48 -19.91 16.49
C MET A 632 15.11 -19.11 17.64
N SER A 633 16.25 -19.51 18.17
CA SER A 633 16.93 -18.81 19.26
C SER A 633 17.75 -17.66 18.70
N GLN A 634 17.52 -16.46 19.20
CA GLN A 634 18.44 -15.33 19.02
C GLN A 634 19.76 -15.70 19.72
N VAL A 635 20.80 -15.97 18.94
CA VAL A 635 22.10 -16.26 19.48
C VAL A 635 22.77 -14.95 19.85
N SER A 636 23.32 -14.86 21.06
CA SER A 636 24.21 -13.77 21.47
C SER A 636 25.38 -13.67 20.51
N ALA A 637 25.76 -12.46 20.12
CA ALA A 637 26.87 -12.22 19.19
C ALA A 637 28.19 -12.99 19.47
N PRO A 638 28.58 -13.30 20.72
CA PRO A 638 29.76 -14.12 20.99
C PRO A 638 29.55 -15.64 20.74
N ASP A 639 28.33 -16.14 20.67
CA ASP A 639 28.04 -17.59 20.61
C ASP A 639 27.66 -18.07 19.20
N VAL A 640 27.90 -17.26 18.17
CA VAL A 640 27.62 -17.67 16.78
C VAL A 640 28.56 -18.78 16.38
N SER A 641 28.02 -19.97 16.15
CA SER A 641 28.71 -21.14 15.61
C SER A 641 27.93 -21.68 14.41
N TYR A 642 28.43 -21.41 13.20
CA TYR A 642 27.82 -21.87 11.96
C TYR A 642 28.79 -22.66 11.10
N THR A 643 28.27 -23.72 10.49
CA THR A 643 28.96 -24.48 9.45
C THR A 643 28.45 -24.02 8.07
N VAL A 644 29.33 -23.43 7.29
CA VAL A 644 29.05 -22.92 5.94
C VAL A 644 29.64 -23.86 4.91
N LEU A 645 28.90 -24.18 3.85
CA LEU A 645 29.37 -24.93 2.69
C LEU A 645 29.34 -24.03 1.47
N MET A 646 30.50 -23.83 0.82
CA MET A 646 30.57 -23.20 -0.49
C MET A 646 30.69 -24.26 -1.57
N LEU A 647 29.71 -24.27 -2.49
CA LEU A 647 29.74 -25.12 -3.69
C LEU A 647 30.35 -24.34 -4.85
N PHE A 648 31.54 -24.75 -5.29
CA PHE A 648 32.30 -24.07 -6.34
C PHE A 648 32.35 -24.92 -7.62
N PHE A 649 31.71 -24.42 -8.68
CA PHE A 649 31.69 -25.02 -10.02
C PHE A 649 32.49 -24.20 -11.04
N GLY A 650 33.00 -23.04 -10.62
CA GLY A 650 33.71 -22.09 -11.42
C GLY A 650 32.87 -21.01 -12.08
N GLY A 651 33.52 -19.91 -12.39
CA GLY A 651 32.92 -18.74 -13.00
C GLY A 651 32.77 -17.54 -12.09
N PRO A 652 32.37 -16.38 -12.64
CA PRO A 652 32.39 -15.11 -11.91
C PRO A 652 31.47 -15.10 -10.68
N ASP A 653 30.30 -15.74 -10.77
CA ASP A 653 29.31 -15.77 -9.68
C ASP A 653 29.81 -16.63 -8.51
N ASP A 654 30.48 -17.75 -8.81
CA ASP A 654 31.09 -18.61 -7.78
C ASP A 654 32.28 -17.93 -7.10
N ARG A 655 33.09 -17.18 -7.85
CA ARG A 655 34.19 -16.37 -7.25
C ARG A 655 33.65 -15.33 -6.27
N GLU A 656 32.58 -14.64 -6.64
CA GLU A 656 31.92 -13.68 -5.76
C GLU A 656 31.32 -14.35 -4.52
N GLY A 657 30.69 -15.53 -4.70
CA GLY A 657 30.19 -16.38 -3.60
C GLY A 657 31.28 -16.85 -2.67
N LEU A 658 32.44 -17.27 -3.22
CA LEU A 658 33.63 -17.67 -2.47
C LEU A 658 34.21 -16.51 -1.64
N ALA A 659 34.35 -15.32 -2.25
CA ALA A 659 34.81 -14.12 -1.55
C ALA A 659 33.93 -13.76 -0.36
N TYR A 660 32.59 -13.90 -0.53
CA TYR A 660 31.65 -13.67 0.55
C TYR A 660 31.73 -14.75 1.64
N ALA A 661 31.84 -16.04 1.28
CA ALA A 661 31.96 -17.13 2.21
C ALA A 661 33.26 -17.09 3.03
N VAL A 662 34.41 -16.75 2.39
CA VAL A 662 35.70 -16.56 3.07
C VAL A 662 35.64 -15.40 4.06
N ARG A 663 34.98 -14.30 3.69
CA ARG A 663 34.78 -13.20 4.62
C ARG A 663 33.95 -13.63 5.84
N MET A 664 32.94 -14.52 5.68
CA MET A 664 32.24 -15.09 6.82
C MET A 664 33.17 -15.94 7.70
N ALA A 665 34.09 -16.72 7.08
CA ALA A 665 35.05 -17.57 7.79
C ALA A 665 36.11 -16.79 8.60
N GLU A 666 36.26 -15.47 8.39
CA GLU A 666 37.04 -14.62 9.28
C GLU A 666 36.41 -14.53 10.70
N HIS A 667 35.14 -14.85 10.87
CA HIS A 667 34.52 -14.93 12.18
C HIS A 667 34.91 -16.23 12.88
N PRO A 668 35.44 -16.18 14.13
CA PRO A 668 36.03 -17.35 14.81
C PRO A 668 35.06 -18.49 15.07
N GLY A 669 33.73 -18.23 15.06
CA GLY A 669 32.70 -19.24 15.21
C GLY A 669 32.20 -19.85 13.89
N ILE A 670 32.81 -19.55 12.74
CA ILE A 670 32.35 -20.04 11.45
C ILE A 670 33.37 -21.04 10.87
N GLU A 671 32.89 -22.26 10.63
CA GLU A 671 33.63 -23.26 9.87
C GLU A 671 33.19 -23.25 8.41
N LEU A 672 34.09 -22.90 7.49
CA LEU A 672 33.85 -22.92 6.06
C LEU A 672 34.42 -24.22 5.45
N THR A 673 33.57 -24.90 4.68
CA THR A 673 33.96 -25.99 3.78
C THR A 673 33.77 -25.53 2.34
N VAL A 674 34.82 -25.54 1.53
CA VAL A 674 34.78 -25.24 0.09
C VAL A 674 34.84 -26.56 -0.68
N ALA A 675 33.75 -26.91 -1.37
CA ALA A 675 33.67 -28.09 -2.22
C ALA A 675 33.82 -27.66 -3.69
N CYS A 676 34.96 -28.02 -4.30
CA CYS A 676 35.28 -27.69 -5.70
C CYS A 676 34.92 -28.87 -6.62
N PHE A 677 34.04 -28.65 -7.59
CA PHE A 677 33.58 -29.66 -8.56
C PHE A 677 34.36 -29.57 -9.88
N THR A 678 35.47 -30.27 -10.01
CA THR A 678 36.43 -30.12 -11.11
C THR A 678 35.95 -30.78 -12.41
N ALA A 679 35.38 -31.96 -12.34
CA ALA A 679 34.97 -32.71 -13.57
C ALA A 679 33.66 -32.17 -14.19
N ALA A 680 32.74 -31.70 -13.37
CA ALA A 680 31.50 -31.05 -13.83
C ALA A 680 31.77 -29.70 -14.51
N ALA A 681 32.73 -28.93 -14.00
CA ALA A 681 33.19 -27.68 -14.57
C ALA A 681 33.87 -27.87 -15.91
N ALA A 682 34.72 -28.91 -16.07
CA ALA A 682 35.38 -29.25 -17.33
C ALA A 682 34.39 -29.70 -18.42
N ALA A 683 33.36 -30.46 -18.08
CA ALA A 683 32.33 -30.90 -19.01
C ALA A 683 31.47 -29.72 -19.51
N ALA A 684 31.12 -28.79 -18.63
CA ALA A 684 30.37 -27.58 -18.98
C ALA A 684 31.23 -26.58 -19.80
N ALA A 685 32.53 -26.46 -19.50
CA ALA A 685 33.47 -25.67 -20.26
C ALA A 685 33.66 -26.21 -21.69
N ALA A 686 33.77 -27.56 -21.86
CA ALA A 686 33.86 -28.19 -23.17
C ALA A 686 32.60 -27.96 -24.03
N ALA A 687 31.40 -27.97 -23.43
CA ALA A 687 30.16 -27.63 -24.12
C ALA A 687 30.05 -26.15 -24.51
N ALA A 688 30.64 -25.24 -23.75
CA ALA A 688 30.64 -23.80 -24.04
C ALA A 688 31.73 -23.40 -25.08
N THR A 689 32.89 -24.10 -25.07
CA THR A 689 34.05 -23.82 -25.98
C THR A 689 33.83 -24.19 -27.44
N ALA A 690 32.78 -24.93 -27.79
CA ALA A 690 32.36 -25.09 -29.17
C ALA A 690 32.09 -23.76 -29.90
N LYS A 691 32.05 -22.64 -29.18
CA LYS A 691 31.82 -21.28 -29.77
C LYS A 691 33.04 -20.34 -29.77
N GLN A 692 34.03 -20.49 -28.91
CA GLN A 692 35.26 -19.64 -28.92
C GLN A 692 36.45 -20.33 -28.25
N PRO A 693 37.45 -20.83 -29.01
CA PRO A 693 38.69 -21.41 -28.44
C PRO A 693 39.56 -20.33 -27.80
N GLY A 694 39.98 -20.54 -26.54
CA GLY A 694 40.88 -19.64 -25.78
C GLY A 694 40.27 -18.94 -24.53
N ALA A 695 38.97 -18.65 -24.55
CA ALA A 695 38.29 -18.00 -23.41
C ALA A 695 38.05 -18.95 -22.21
N ALA A 696 38.08 -20.25 -22.40
CA ALA A 696 37.87 -21.23 -21.34
C ALA A 696 39.12 -21.39 -20.44
N ASP A 697 40.30 -21.34 -21.02
CA ASP A 697 41.56 -21.49 -20.29
C ASP A 697 41.87 -20.24 -19.43
N GLU A 698 41.51 -19.07 -19.94
CA GLU A 698 41.64 -17.79 -19.21
C GLU A 698 40.68 -17.73 -18.00
N LEU A 699 39.48 -18.24 -18.14
CA LEU A 699 38.49 -18.33 -17.08
C LEU A 699 38.87 -19.39 -16.03
N ALA A 700 39.42 -20.51 -16.45
CA ALA A 700 39.92 -21.55 -15.53
C ALA A 700 41.13 -21.05 -14.71
N ALA A 701 42.03 -20.32 -15.33
CA ALA A 701 43.17 -19.69 -14.65
C ALA A 701 42.69 -18.66 -13.59
N MET A 702 41.69 -17.84 -13.91
CA MET A 702 41.09 -16.92 -12.95
C MET A 702 40.39 -17.62 -11.78
N ASP A 703 39.76 -18.77 -12.04
CA ASP A 703 39.10 -19.58 -11.00
C ASP A 703 40.13 -20.20 -10.06
N GLU A 704 41.26 -20.68 -10.59
CA GLU A 704 42.38 -21.23 -9.81
C GLU A 704 43.09 -20.16 -9.01
N GLU A 705 43.32 -18.96 -9.59
CA GLU A 705 43.85 -17.81 -8.89
C GLU A 705 42.96 -17.39 -7.70
N ALA A 706 41.65 -17.36 -7.90
CA ALA A 706 40.69 -17.05 -6.83
C ALA A 706 40.74 -18.09 -5.69
N ILE A 707 40.87 -19.37 -6.01
CA ILE A 707 41.01 -20.43 -5.03
C ILE A 707 42.32 -20.27 -4.26
N GLN A 708 43.45 -20.08 -4.94
CA GLN A 708 44.79 -19.89 -4.34
C GLN A 708 44.84 -18.63 -3.45
N LYS A 709 44.18 -17.53 -3.88
CA LYS A 709 44.13 -16.28 -3.13
C LYS A 709 43.36 -16.43 -1.80
N HIS A 710 42.26 -17.19 -1.79
CA HIS A 710 41.37 -17.27 -0.65
C HIS A 710 41.59 -18.49 0.25
N ILE A 711 42.24 -19.56 -0.22
CA ILE A 711 42.50 -20.77 0.57
C ILE A 711 43.95 -20.79 1.00
N VAL A 712 44.26 -20.10 2.11
CA VAL A 712 45.61 -20.09 2.72
C VAL A 712 45.72 -21.27 3.68
N PRO A 713 46.79 -22.08 3.63
CA PRO A 713 47.03 -23.15 4.57
C PRO A 713 47.13 -22.61 6.01
N GLY A 714 46.27 -23.10 6.90
CA GLY A 714 46.23 -22.68 8.31
C GLY A 714 45.04 -21.81 8.69
N ALA A 715 44.16 -21.42 7.75
CA ALA A 715 42.87 -20.81 8.02
C ALA A 715 41.81 -21.88 8.42
N SER A 716 40.73 -21.47 9.09
CA SER A 716 39.58 -22.30 9.46
C SER A 716 38.76 -22.77 8.25
N VAL A 717 39.36 -22.84 7.07
CA VAL A 717 38.74 -23.22 5.78
C VAL A 717 39.16 -24.61 5.41
N LYS A 718 38.17 -25.53 5.29
CA LYS A 718 38.38 -26.89 4.77
C LYS A 718 38.15 -26.88 3.26
N TYR A 719 39.13 -27.34 2.50
CA TYR A 719 39.03 -27.50 1.04
C TYR A 719 38.84 -28.99 0.70
N GLU A 720 37.87 -29.27 -0.13
CA GLU A 720 37.49 -30.61 -0.58
C GLU A 720 37.26 -30.63 -2.09
N GLU A 721 38.03 -31.42 -2.79
CA GLU A 721 37.90 -31.62 -4.23
C GLU A 721 36.94 -32.77 -4.53
N VAL A 722 35.88 -32.50 -5.29
CA VAL A 722 34.84 -33.47 -5.62
C VAL A 722 34.89 -33.74 -7.12
N VAL A 723 35.23 -35.01 -7.46
CA VAL A 723 35.24 -35.50 -8.82
C VAL A 723 33.91 -36.15 -9.12
N ALA A 724 32.99 -35.43 -9.82
CA ALA A 724 31.68 -35.93 -10.20
C ALA A 724 31.38 -35.54 -11.67
N ARG A 725 31.03 -36.53 -12.50
CA ARG A 725 30.82 -36.35 -13.95
C ARG A 725 29.36 -36.35 -14.34
N GLU A 726 28.57 -37.12 -13.65
CA GLU A 726 27.16 -37.31 -13.95
C GLU A 726 26.26 -36.49 -13.01
N ARG A 727 25.06 -36.16 -13.51
CA ARG A 727 24.06 -35.38 -12.75
C ARG A 727 23.72 -36.00 -11.39
N GLN A 728 23.57 -37.34 -11.34
CA GLN A 728 23.23 -38.06 -10.13
C GLN A 728 24.39 -38.10 -9.11
N GLU A 729 25.63 -38.17 -9.57
CA GLU A 729 26.83 -38.11 -8.73
C GLU A 729 26.94 -36.71 -8.09
N VAL A 730 26.77 -35.64 -8.89
CA VAL A 730 26.78 -34.29 -8.38
C VAL A 730 25.69 -34.08 -7.34
N ALA A 731 24.45 -34.50 -7.62
CA ALA A 731 23.33 -34.38 -6.68
C ALA A 731 23.57 -35.12 -5.36
N SER A 732 24.12 -36.36 -5.47
CA SER A 732 24.44 -37.19 -4.31
C SER A 732 25.58 -36.58 -3.46
N ALA A 733 26.60 -36.03 -4.10
CA ALA A 733 27.71 -35.37 -3.42
C ALA A 733 27.21 -34.07 -2.70
N ILE A 734 26.42 -33.25 -3.37
CA ILE A 734 25.81 -32.06 -2.75
C ILE A 734 24.96 -32.42 -1.54
N LYS A 735 24.16 -33.49 -1.63
CA LYS A 735 23.32 -33.98 -0.53
C LYS A 735 24.16 -34.51 0.65
N ALA A 736 25.24 -35.21 0.39
CA ALA A 736 26.15 -35.71 1.42
C ALA A 736 26.87 -34.57 2.15
N LEU A 737 27.42 -33.63 1.42
CA LEU A 737 28.15 -32.47 1.94
C LEU A 737 27.24 -31.45 2.67
N GLY A 738 26.01 -31.31 2.20
CA GLY A 738 25.02 -30.40 2.80
C GLY A 738 24.41 -30.88 4.12
N LYS A 739 24.65 -32.16 4.48
CA LYS A 739 24.12 -32.72 5.72
C LYS A 739 24.80 -32.10 6.95
N GLY A 740 24.01 -31.53 7.84
CA GLY A 740 24.52 -30.88 9.07
C GLY A 740 25.11 -29.49 8.85
N LYS A 741 24.99 -28.89 7.68
CA LYS A 741 25.40 -27.52 7.41
C LYS A 741 24.25 -26.54 7.73
N ASN A 742 24.60 -25.33 8.16
CA ASN A 742 23.63 -24.25 8.45
C ASN A 742 23.34 -23.40 7.23
N LEU A 743 24.36 -23.14 6.41
CA LEU A 743 24.26 -22.31 5.22
C LEU A 743 25.02 -22.93 4.05
N VAL A 744 24.38 -22.95 2.87
CA VAL A 744 24.99 -23.34 1.60
C VAL A 744 25.09 -22.10 0.71
N VAL A 745 26.29 -21.78 0.22
CA VAL A 745 26.54 -20.67 -0.71
C VAL A 745 26.88 -21.23 -2.08
N THR A 746 26.35 -20.65 -3.16
CA THR A 746 26.66 -21.05 -4.56
C THR A 746 26.45 -19.86 -5.49
N GLY A 747 27.11 -19.85 -6.63
CA GLY A 747 26.88 -18.91 -7.70
C GLY A 747 25.58 -19.20 -8.47
N ARG A 748 24.97 -18.17 -9.03
CA ARG A 748 23.74 -18.29 -9.82
C ARG A 748 23.96 -18.94 -11.18
N SER A 749 24.97 -18.49 -11.92
CA SER A 749 25.32 -19.01 -13.26
C SER A 749 26.39 -20.09 -13.17
N ALA A 750 26.28 -20.97 -12.15
CA ALA A 750 27.22 -22.06 -11.99
C ALA A 750 27.36 -22.87 -13.30
N ARG A 751 28.59 -23.20 -13.69
CA ARG A 751 28.90 -24.06 -14.82
C ARG A 751 28.59 -25.54 -14.50
N ALA A 752 27.52 -25.76 -13.79
CA ALA A 752 27.07 -27.10 -13.44
C ALA A 752 26.15 -27.69 -14.52
N VAL A 753 26.14 -29.00 -14.59
CA VAL A 753 25.12 -29.72 -15.32
C VAL A 753 23.75 -29.36 -14.73
N PRO A 754 22.73 -29.10 -15.56
CA PRO A 754 21.39 -28.77 -15.03
C PRO A 754 20.87 -29.94 -14.18
N LEU A 755 20.72 -29.68 -12.88
CA LEU A 755 20.31 -30.69 -11.88
C LEU A 755 18.79 -30.90 -11.86
N VAL A 756 18.02 -29.94 -12.44
CA VAL A 756 16.55 -29.99 -12.55
C VAL A 756 16.15 -29.79 -14.01
N ASP A 757 15.25 -30.62 -14.54
CA ASP A 757 14.87 -30.60 -15.97
C ASP A 757 14.03 -29.38 -16.33
N LYS A 758 13.18 -28.89 -15.41
CA LYS A 758 12.44 -27.65 -15.55
C LYS A 758 12.52 -26.89 -14.21
N SER A 759 13.18 -25.75 -14.23
CA SER A 759 13.24 -24.89 -13.05
C SER A 759 12.09 -23.89 -13.09
N ASP A 760 11.21 -23.96 -12.07
CA ASP A 760 10.17 -22.94 -11.84
C ASP A 760 10.74 -21.66 -11.19
N CYS A 761 12.04 -21.65 -10.90
CA CYS A 761 12.71 -20.58 -10.16
C CYS A 761 14.00 -20.13 -10.86
N PRO A 762 13.91 -19.48 -12.04
CA PRO A 762 15.09 -19.04 -12.81
C PRO A 762 15.99 -18.03 -12.07
N GLU A 763 15.50 -17.38 -11.02
CA GLU A 763 16.29 -16.48 -10.17
C GLU A 763 17.38 -17.20 -9.38
N LEU A 764 17.23 -18.51 -9.12
CA LEU A 764 18.19 -19.30 -8.35
C LEU A 764 19.26 -19.99 -9.20
N GLY A 765 19.09 -20.02 -10.52
CA GLY A 765 19.99 -20.78 -11.40
C GLY A 765 19.89 -22.30 -11.21
N PRO A 766 20.72 -23.10 -11.92
CA PRO A 766 20.57 -24.56 -11.95
C PRO A 766 20.85 -25.25 -10.61
N VAL A 767 21.89 -24.87 -9.91
CA VAL A 767 22.25 -25.44 -8.60
C VAL A 767 21.33 -24.95 -7.50
N GLY A 768 21.08 -23.63 -7.45
CA GLY A 768 20.19 -23.03 -6.47
C GLY A 768 18.75 -23.55 -6.56
N SER A 769 18.28 -23.83 -7.77
CA SER A 769 16.96 -24.42 -7.97
C SER A 769 16.88 -25.84 -7.39
N TYR A 770 17.90 -26.68 -7.57
CA TYR A 770 17.98 -27.99 -6.93
C TYR A 770 18.00 -27.89 -5.40
N LEU A 771 18.84 -27.00 -4.86
CA LEU A 771 18.92 -26.76 -3.42
C LEU A 771 17.61 -26.26 -2.80
N ALA A 772 16.74 -25.63 -3.57
CA ALA A 772 15.41 -25.18 -3.14
C ALA A 772 14.34 -26.29 -3.20
N THR A 773 14.63 -27.46 -3.79
CA THR A 773 13.67 -28.58 -3.87
C THR A 773 13.61 -29.39 -2.56
N ALA A 774 12.55 -30.20 -2.43
CA ALA A 774 12.39 -31.14 -1.34
C ALA A 774 13.40 -32.31 -1.43
N GLU A 775 13.95 -32.60 -2.62
CA GLU A 775 14.94 -33.65 -2.84
C GLU A 775 16.24 -33.40 -2.08
N PHE A 776 16.64 -32.14 -1.94
CA PHE A 776 17.82 -31.77 -1.15
C PHE A 776 17.64 -32.04 0.34
N SER A 777 16.43 -32.04 0.88
CA SER A 777 16.00 -32.39 2.26
C SER A 777 16.93 -31.98 3.42
N ALA A 778 17.81 -31.01 3.20
CA ALA A 778 18.68 -30.45 4.24
C ALA A 778 18.02 -29.27 4.94
N THR A 779 18.34 -29.10 6.23
CA THR A 779 17.86 -27.96 7.04
C THR A 779 18.60 -26.65 6.75
N ALA A 780 19.63 -26.69 5.89
CA ALA A 780 20.47 -25.54 5.57
C ALA A 780 19.71 -24.48 4.77
N SER A 781 19.87 -23.23 5.16
CA SER A 781 19.50 -22.09 4.31
C SER A 781 20.44 -21.99 3.12
N VAL A 782 19.95 -21.41 2.00
CA VAL A 782 20.74 -21.32 0.77
C VAL A 782 20.89 -19.86 0.34
N LEU A 783 22.12 -19.48 0.01
CA LEU A 783 22.44 -18.16 -0.52
C LEU A 783 22.99 -18.31 -1.94
N VAL A 784 22.25 -17.81 -2.92
CA VAL A 784 22.65 -17.85 -4.32
C VAL A 784 23.17 -16.46 -4.71
N VAL A 785 24.40 -16.37 -5.15
CA VAL A 785 25.09 -15.10 -5.43
C VAL A 785 25.26 -14.90 -6.94
N GLN A 786 24.97 -13.69 -7.41
CA GLN A 786 25.27 -13.22 -8.76
C GLN A 786 26.22 -12.05 -8.68
N ARG A 787 27.37 -12.12 -9.38
CA ARG A 787 28.33 -11.03 -9.49
C ARG A 787 27.79 -9.91 -10.37
N TYR A 788 28.17 -8.68 -10.07
CA TYR A 788 27.91 -7.54 -10.92
C TYR A 788 28.73 -7.66 -12.22
N ASP A 789 28.04 -7.61 -13.37
CA ASP A 789 28.68 -7.55 -14.70
C ASP A 789 28.56 -6.16 -15.29
N ARG A 790 29.69 -5.55 -15.60
CA ARG A 790 29.77 -4.21 -16.19
C ARG A 790 29.23 -4.16 -17.63
N ARG A 791 29.13 -5.32 -18.32
CA ARG A 791 28.61 -5.41 -19.69
C ARG A 791 27.07 -5.33 -19.75
N SER A 792 26.40 -5.56 -18.64
CA SER A 792 24.95 -5.46 -18.51
C SER A 792 24.47 -4.08 -18.01
N ASP A 793 25.33 -3.05 -18.02
CA ASP A 793 24.99 -1.71 -17.56
C ASP A 793 24.16 -1.00 -18.64
N PRO A 794 22.87 -0.71 -18.40
CA PRO A 794 21.96 -0.11 -19.40
C PRO A 794 22.35 1.33 -19.78
N SER A 795 23.39 1.89 -19.17
CA SER A 795 23.95 3.18 -19.58
C SER A 795 24.81 3.10 -20.86
N SER A 796 25.20 1.89 -21.31
CA SER A 796 25.98 1.67 -22.55
C SER A 796 25.11 1.32 -23.77
N GLU A 797 23.85 0.90 -23.57
CA GLU A 797 22.87 0.65 -24.60
C GLU A 797 21.74 1.68 -24.50
N ARG A 798 21.91 2.80 -25.16
CA ARG A 798 20.79 3.63 -25.58
C ARG A 798 20.04 2.85 -26.66
N GLU A 799 18.74 2.63 -26.43
CA GLU A 799 17.77 2.12 -27.40
C GLU A 799 17.78 0.59 -27.66
N ALA A 800 17.40 -0.19 -26.63
CA ALA A 800 16.54 -1.34 -26.85
C ALA A 800 15.23 -1.05 -26.11
N THR A 801 14.19 -0.88 -26.87
CA THR A 801 12.88 -0.41 -26.44
C THR A 801 12.25 -1.37 -25.42
N ASP A 802 11.62 -0.83 -24.38
CA ASP A 802 10.81 -1.55 -23.38
C ASP A 802 9.67 -2.41 -24.02
N GLU A 803 9.44 -2.30 -25.33
CA GLU A 803 8.44 -3.05 -26.10
C GLU A 803 8.73 -4.56 -26.20
N ASP A 804 10.00 -4.98 -26.24
CA ASP A 804 10.35 -6.41 -26.37
C ASP A 804 10.07 -7.24 -25.10
N VAL A 805 9.92 -6.61 -23.94
CA VAL A 805 9.66 -7.29 -22.66
C VAL A 805 8.15 -7.43 -22.40
N GLU A 806 7.34 -6.48 -22.87
CA GLU A 806 5.87 -6.59 -22.81
C GLU A 806 5.36 -7.66 -23.79
N ASP A 807 5.94 -7.77 -24.97
CA ASP A 807 5.55 -8.77 -25.98
C ASP A 807 5.92 -10.22 -25.59
N ALA A 808 7.00 -10.42 -24.84
CA ALA A 808 7.38 -11.75 -24.33
C ALA A 808 6.49 -12.21 -23.16
N VAL A 809 5.95 -11.27 -22.36
CA VAL A 809 5.06 -11.57 -21.23
C VAL A 809 3.61 -11.78 -21.71
N VAL A 810 3.20 -11.10 -22.79
CA VAL A 810 1.84 -11.22 -23.36
C VAL A 810 1.70 -12.49 -24.22
N ARG A 811 2.80 -13.05 -24.77
CA ARG A 811 2.78 -14.26 -25.60
C ARG A 811 2.96 -15.57 -24.87
N ALA A 812 3.17 -15.57 -23.54
CA ALA A 812 3.11 -16.81 -22.75
C ALA A 812 1.63 -17.22 -22.61
N PRO A 813 1.20 -18.36 -23.19
CA PRO A 813 -0.19 -18.80 -23.05
C PRO A 813 -0.48 -19.03 -21.57
N MET A 814 -1.48 -18.34 -21.05
CA MET A 814 -2.05 -18.64 -19.74
C MET A 814 -2.50 -20.10 -19.76
N PRO A 815 -2.07 -20.94 -18.81
CA PRO A 815 -2.68 -22.24 -18.65
C PRO A 815 -4.12 -21.99 -18.19
N SER A 816 -5.08 -22.30 -19.04
CA SER A 816 -6.49 -22.37 -18.69
C SER A 816 -6.65 -23.27 -17.47
N PRO A 817 -7.46 -22.90 -16.48
CA PRO A 817 -7.83 -23.83 -15.43
C PRO A 817 -8.59 -24.99 -16.12
N ALA A 818 -7.99 -26.17 -16.11
CA ALA A 818 -8.62 -27.40 -16.57
C ALA A 818 -9.79 -27.71 -15.60
N TYR A 819 -10.93 -27.16 -15.92
CA TYR A 819 -12.21 -27.64 -15.41
C TYR A 819 -12.60 -28.79 -16.34
N THR A 820 -12.30 -30.01 -15.97
CA THR A 820 -12.89 -31.18 -16.58
C THR A 820 -14.26 -31.39 -15.95
N PRO A 821 -15.35 -31.20 -16.72
CA PRO A 821 -16.65 -31.73 -16.29
C PRO A 821 -16.63 -33.24 -16.53
N THR A 822 -16.60 -34.03 -15.46
CA THR A 822 -16.94 -35.43 -15.51
C THR A 822 -18.42 -35.53 -15.85
N THR A 823 -18.73 -35.86 -17.10
CA THR A 823 -20.03 -36.39 -17.52
C THR A 823 -20.24 -37.74 -16.91
N PRO A 824 -21.38 -38.04 -16.28
CA PRO A 824 -21.71 -39.41 -15.89
C PRO A 824 -22.21 -40.16 -17.13
N SER A 825 -21.61 -41.34 -17.39
CA SER A 825 -22.06 -42.31 -18.36
C SER A 825 -23.39 -42.95 -17.90
N PRO A 826 -24.30 -43.26 -18.82
CA PRO A 826 -25.65 -43.71 -18.49
C PRO A 826 -25.73 -45.21 -18.27
N ALA A 827 -26.66 -45.55 -17.37
CA ALA A 827 -27.49 -46.76 -17.30
C ALA A 827 -26.88 -48.07 -16.88
N GLU A 828 -27.23 -48.49 -15.67
CA GLU A 828 -27.75 -49.84 -15.47
C GLU A 828 -28.96 -49.73 -14.50
N GLN A 829 -30.10 -50.09 -15.04
CA GLN A 829 -31.33 -50.34 -14.31
C GLN A 829 -31.24 -51.60 -13.52
N ILE A 830 -31.54 -51.63 -12.25
CA ILE A 830 -32.11 -52.76 -11.53
C ILE A 830 -33.09 -52.25 -10.49
N SER A 831 -34.27 -52.82 -10.53
CA SER A 831 -35.49 -52.57 -9.76
C SER A 831 -35.42 -52.93 -8.27
N PRO A 832 -36.42 -52.57 -7.49
CA PRO A 832 -36.37 -52.57 -6.02
C PRO A 832 -36.90 -53.91 -5.48
N ASP A 833 -36.34 -54.32 -4.34
CA ASP A 833 -37.10 -55.21 -3.45
C ASP A 833 -36.83 -54.87 -1.96
N ALA A 834 -37.90 -55.08 -1.23
CA ALA A 834 -38.15 -54.72 0.14
C ALA A 834 -37.35 -55.55 1.17
N GLY A 835 -37.20 -55.01 2.38
CA GLY A 835 -36.84 -55.83 3.55
C GLY A 835 -36.29 -55.05 4.73
N GLU A 836 -37.18 -54.66 5.61
CA GLU A 836 -37.17 -54.63 7.08
C GLU A 836 -35.87 -54.57 7.92
N ALA A 837 -35.93 -53.61 8.81
CA ALA A 837 -35.62 -53.69 10.27
C ALA A 837 -34.21 -54.07 10.77
N GLY A 838 -33.67 -53.16 11.59
CA GLY A 838 -32.56 -53.51 12.48
C GLY A 838 -31.90 -52.29 13.14
N ASP A 839 -32.52 -51.91 14.26
CA ASP A 839 -32.00 -51.09 15.34
C ASP A 839 -30.58 -51.50 15.71
N GLN A 840 -29.67 -50.55 15.88
CA GLN A 840 -28.69 -50.51 16.97
C GLN A 840 -27.70 -49.33 16.86
N SER A 841 -27.81 -48.50 17.89
CA SER A 841 -26.83 -47.59 18.48
C SER A 841 -25.36 -47.86 18.14
N ALA A 842 -24.65 -46.84 17.66
CA ALA A 842 -23.20 -46.71 17.83
C ALA A 842 -22.76 -45.23 17.85
N HIS A 843 -22.02 -44.93 18.91
CA HIS A 843 -21.37 -43.67 19.28
C HIS A 843 -20.60 -42.98 18.15
N PRO A 844 -20.45 -41.64 18.23
CA PRO A 844 -19.57 -40.90 17.31
C PRO A 844 -18.09 -41.15 17.67
N ARG A 845 -17.33 -41.63 16.71
CA ARG A 845 -15.87 -41.67 16.75
C ARG A 845 -15.34 -40.25 16.56
N GLN A 846 -14.49 -39.85 17.48
CA GLN A 846 -13.61 -38.71 17.44
C GLN A 846 -12.81 -38.64 16.13
N LEU A 847 -12.87 -37.50 15.48
CA LEU A 847 -11.93 -37.07 14.43
C LEU A 847 -10.78 -36.33 15.15
N ASP A 848 -9.83 -37.09 15.67
CA ASP A 848 -8.50 -36.62 16.00
C ASP A 848 -7.57 -37.17 14.92
N ASP A 849 -7.23 -36.34 13.94
CA ASP A 849 -5.98 -36.38 13.16
C ASP A 849 -6.03 -35.27 12.08
N LEU A 850 -5.81 -34.02 12.51
CA LEU A 850 -5.31 -32.96 11.66
C LEU A 850 -3.93 -32.56 12.19
N PRO A 851 -2.91 -32.43 11.33
CA PRO A 851 -1.58 -32.03 11.77
C PRO A 851 -1.62 -30.61 12.33
N ARG A 852 -1.11 -30.46 13.55
CA ARG A 852 -0.95 -29.20 14.26
C ARG A 852 -0.21 -28.20 13.39
N GLU A 853 -0.86 -27.08 13.14
CA GLU A 853 -0.22 -25.88 12.62
C GLU A 853 1.03 -25.56 13.45
N CYS A 854 2.14 -25.23 12.76
CA CYS A 854 3.33 -24.65 13.37
C CYS A 854 2.98 -23.23 13.89
N SER A 855 2.36 -23.16 15.05
CA SER A 855 2.24 -21.90 15.80
C SER A 855 3.57 -21.60 16.46
N VAL A 856 4.27 -20.62 15.92
CA VAL A 856 5.44 -20.02 16.53
C VAL A 856 4.99 -19.16 17.71
N GLN A 857 5.03 -19.71 18.90
CA GLN A 857 4.93 -18.93 20.15
C GLN A 857 6.32 -18.35 20.45
N ILE A 858 6.46 -17.02 20.30
CA ILE A 858 7.62 -16.29 20.79
C ILE A 858 7.38 -16.05 22.28
N ASP A 859 8.10 -16.77 23.09
CA ASP A 859 8.08 -16.60 24.56
C ASP A 859 8.93 -15.36 24.93
N VAL A 860 8.26 -14.27 25.29
CA VAL A 860 8.84 -12.95 25.59
C VAL A 860 9.28 -12.85 27.08
N THR A 861 9.35 -13.95 27.84
CA THR A 861 9.59 -13.90 29.29
C THR A 861 11.06 -14.01 29.72
N LEU A 862 12.02 -13.96 28.80
CA LEU A 862 13.46 -13.97 29.14
C LEU A 862 14.24 -12.89 28.39
N LEU A 863 13.96 -11.63 28.72
CA LEU A 863 14.89 -10.48 28.59
C LEU A 863 14.46 -9.36 29.54
#